data_8bcaec42b0795c212390a1cc9e364bab
#
_entry.id   8bcaec42b0795c212390a1cc9e364bab
#
_cell.length_a   1.000
_cell.length_b   1.000
_cell.length_c   1.000
_cell.angle_alpha   90.00
_cell.angle_beta   90.00
_cell.angle_gamma   90.00
#
_symmetry.space_group_name_H-M   'P 1'
#
loop_
_entity.id
_entity.type
_entity.pdbx_description
1 polymer ?
#
loop_
_entity_poly.entity_id
_entity_poly.type
_entity_poly.pdbx_seq_one_letter_code
_entity_poly.pdbx_strand_id
1 'polypeptide(L)'
;MKKRILALILILVLMLSSCDLVIGGGGNTGGGGSGGGGSGGNNGGGAGDGTGGTVNTVCTDGGKHRDENDDGICDVCDGAVIVVIDILAINDLHGKFSDSDGVVGVGGLTTYIKNAKAKNPYTVLLSSGDMWQGSTESNATRGKIITEWMNSLSFVSMTLGNHEFDWGRESIAENAALADFPLLAINVIDTSTNERPAYLASSVTFSVAGLTVSVIGAIGDCYSSISGEQNKGIRFATGSELTSLVKAEATRLRESGSDIILYSLHDGYENSASGITEVSDYEISSYYQAALSDGYVDMVFEGHTHKSYTLLDSRGVYHFQNGGENRGMSHAGMRVNIANGKRSVTTAEIIPQSTYAACDTDPIVDELTVKYQEEIAPVYRYLGKNDRRRDGDELRQLTANLYYLAGTERWGDRYNIVLGGGYMSVRSPYYLFAGDLKYSDIYPVFPFDNALVLCSVEGRYLRSQFFETSNTNYFIGYGQYGESVRTSIDDNRTYYIVTDTYSSTYAQNHLTEIERYDNVTFGRDLIADYAEAGGFTYTPTGGVYESFTVTPIDRLLIRCASLPLGYIAPEQVYIRGRIVSVASTSYGNMTIRDDSGAEIYIYGLYSADGSTVYGSLPEESRPAVGDTVTITGKLYYYRSGVGMTPTPEIMHACIVEYTK
;
A
#
# COMPACT_ATOMS: atom_id res chain seq x y z
N MET A 1 3.08 29.96 -40.67
CA MET A 1 3.76 29.29 -39.55
C MET A 1 3.89 27.80 -39.82
N LYS A 2 4.68 27.44 -40.79
CA LYS A 2 5.08 26.06 -41.13
C LYS A 2 6.51 26.18 -41.61
N LYS A 3 7.51 26.00 -40.75
CA LYS A 3 8.94 25.80 -41.03
C LYS A 3 9.73 26.05 -39.73
N ARG A 4 9.72 25.09 -38.81
CA ARG A 4 10.70 24.93 -37.71
C ARG A 4 10.42 23.63 -36.92
N ILE A 5 10.12 22.53 -37.64
CA ILE A 5 10.09 21.18 -37.08
C ILE A 5 10.73 20.30 -38.16
N LEU A 6 12.02 20.39 -38.33
CA LEU A 6 12.81 19.42 -39.09
C LEU A 6 14.31 19.65 -38.88
N ALA A 7 14.77 19.67 -37.66
CA ALA A 7 16.21 19.68 -37.33
C ALA A 7 16.52 19.19 -35.89
N LEU A 8 15.82 18.12 -35.47
CA LEU A 8 16.15 17.45 -34.18
C LEU A 8 15.94 15.92 -34.27
N ILE A 9 16.10 15.35 -35.44
CA ILE A 9 16.17 13.90 -35.65
C ILE A 9 17.45 13.63 -36.44
N LEU A 10 18.59 13.71 -35.78
CA LEU A 10 19.84 13.06 -36.19
C LEU A 10 20.99 13.30 -35.22
N ILE A 11 20.85 13.08 -33.95
CA ILE A 11 21.93 12.78 -32.98
C ILE A 11 21.26 12.04 -31.81
N LEU A 12 20.84 10.80 -31.99
CA LEU A 12 20.51 9.87 -30.92
C LEU A 12 20.77 8.44 -31.38
N VAL A 13 22.01 8.14 -31.68
CA VAL A 13 22.51 6.76 -31.80
C VAL A 13 23.82 6.74 -31.06
N LEU A 14 23.91 5.83 -30.07
CA LEU A 14 25.06 5.49 -29.23
C LEU A 14 25.15 6.22 -27.87
N MET A 15 24.23 5.90 -26.96
CA MET A 15 24.56 5.56 -25.58
C MET A 15 23.59 4.44 -25.16
N LEU A 16 23.90 3.20 -25.51
CA LEU A 16 23.39 2.02 -24.83
C LEU A 16 24.02 2.01 -23.44
N SER A 17 23.35 2.60 -22.44
CA SER A 17 23.65 2.29 -21.06
C SER A 17 23.08 0.91 -20.78
N SER A 18 23.94 -0.10 -20.84
CA SER A 18 23.60 -1.45 -20.47
C SER A 18 23.34 -1.49 -18.96
N CYS A 19 22.14 -1.89 -18.59
CA CYS A 19 21.85 -2.36 -17.24
C CYS A 19 22.60 -3.72 -17.08
N ASP A 20 23.83 -3.68 -16.63
CA ASP A 20 24.64 -4.89 -16.43
C ASP A 20 24.12 -5.66 -15.21
N LEU A 21 23.60 -6.84 -15.48
CA LEU A 21 23.19 -7.80 -14.46
C LEU A 21 24.41 -8.23 -13.65
N VAL A 22 24.64 -7.64 -12.49
CA VAL A 22 25.70 -8.05 -11.57
C VAL A 22 25.23 -9.31 -10.83
N ILE A 23 25.62 -10.46 -11.33
CA ILE A 23 25.53 -11.72 -10.58
C ILE A 23 26.79 -11.78 -9.70
N GLY A 24 26.66 -11.55 -8.40
CA GLY A 24 27.73 -11.60 -7.42
C GLY A 24 28.33 -12.99 -7.27
N GLY A 25 29.46 -13.23 -7.92
CA GLY A 25 30.35 -14.34 -7.58
C GLY A 25 31.26 -13.93 -6.41
N GLY A 26 31.05 -14.52 -5.23
CA GLY A 26 31.88 -14.31 -4.05
C GLY A 26 33.33 -14.74 -4.29
N GLY A 27 34.21 -13.79 -4.52
CA GLY A 27 35.64 -13.98 -4.64
C GLY A 27 36.32 -13.81 -3.29
N ASN A 28 36.86 -14.89 -2.77
CA ASN A 28 37.70 -14.93 -1.58
C ASN A 28 39.10 -14.46 -1.94
N THR A 29 39.60 -13.38 -1.39
CA THR A 29 40.96 -12.88 -1.52
C THR A 29 41.90 -13.55 -0.53
N GLY A 30 42.86 -14.30 -1.04
CA GLY A 30 43.98 -14.82 -0.24
C GLY A 30 45.25 -14.99 -1.09
N GLY A 31 46.26 -14.24 -0.73
CA GLY A 31 47.46 -13.88 -1.44
C GLY A 31 48.48 -14.93 -1.82
N GLY A 32 49.25 -14.56 -2.77
CA GLY A 32 50.69 -14.60 -2.89
C GLY A 32 51.41 -15.93 -3.16
N GLY A 33 52.13 -16.01 -4.28
CA GLY A 33 53.28 -16.89 -4.40
C GLY A 33 53.62 -17.28 -5.84
N SER A 34 54.71 -16.73 -6.31
CA SER A 34 55.35 -16.90 -7.61
C SER A 34 55.93 -18.31 -7.87
N GLY A 35 55.94 -18.73 -9.16
CA GLY A 35 57.09 -19.47 -9.70
C GLY A 35 56.78 -20.62 -10.64
N GLY A 36 57.17 -20.48 -11.91
CA GLY A 36 57.88 -21.51 -12.62
C GLY A 36 57.16 -22.45 -13.57
N GLY A 37 57.24 -22.17 -14.81
CA GLY A 37 57.36 -22.85 -16.06
C GLY A 37 57.21 -24.39 -16.20
N GLY A 38 56.58 -24.79 -17.32
CA GLY A 38 56.63 -26.15 -17.85
C GLY A 38 55.57 -26.43 -18.88
N SER A 39 56.00 -26.50 -20.12
CA SER A 39 55.24 -26.78 -21.35
C SER A 39 54.64 -28.19 -21.41
N GLY A 40 53.50 -28.33 -22.07
CA GLY A 40 53.19 -29.50 -22.86
C GLY A 40 51.83 -30.14 -22.66
N GLY A 41 51.03 -30.19 -23.69
CA GLY A 41 50.04 -31.24 -23.90
C GLY A 41 48.57 -30.80 -23.97
N ASN A 42 48.14 -30.63 -25.18
CA ASN A 42 46.79 -30.48 -25.65
C ASN A 42 45.87 -31.61 -25.17
N ASN A 43 44.74 -31.28 -24.55
CA ASN A 43 43.43 -31.85 -24.91
C ASN A 43 42.35 -31.05 -24.19
N GLY A 44 41.54 -30.37 -24.99
CA GLY A 44 40.47 -29.54 -24.53
C GLY A 44 39.26 -30.34 -24.13
N GLY A 45 38.93 -30.28 -22.87
CA GLY A 45 37.61 -30.53 -22.33
C GLY A 45 37.16 -29.26 -21.68
N GLY A 46 36.54 -28.37 -22.47
CA GLY A 46 35.96 -27.15 -21.95
C GLY A 46 34.70 -27.50 -21.18
N ALA A 47 34.77 -27.43 -19.87
CA ALA A 47 33.58 -27.23 -19.04
C ALA A 47 33.01 -25.89 -19.45
N GLY A 48 31.94 -25.91 -20.26
CA GLY A 48 31.18 -24.73 -20.62
C GLY A 48 30.57 -24.12 -19.37
N ASP A 49 31.00 -22.93 -19.03
CA ASP A 49 30.28 -22.09 -18.14
C ASP A 49 28.92 -21.81 -18.82
N GLY A 50 27.81 -22.00 -18.07
CA GLY A 50 26.44 -22.03 -18.63
C GLY A 50 25.97 -20.68 -19.14
N THR A 51 26.49 -20.20 -20.25
CA THR A 51 26.00 -19.03 -20.96
C THR A 51 25.02 -19.48 -22.04
N GLY A 52 23.71 -19.33 -21.72
CA GLY A 52 22.61 -19.01 -22.61
C GLY A 52 22.45 -19.69 -23.98
N GLY A 53 22.93 -20.91 -24.17
CA GLY A 53 22.64 -21.69 -25.37
C GLY A 53 21.35 -22.50 -25.21
N THR A 54 20.45 -22.44 -26.18
CA THR A 54 19.28 -23.34 -26.22
C THR A 54 19.74 -24.79 -26.28
N VAL A 55 19.42 -25.56 -25.21
CA VAL A 55 19.70 -26.99 -25.18
C VAL A 55 18.68 -27.69 -26.09
N ASN A 56 19.16 -28.57 -26.96
CA ASN A 56 18.25 -29.40 -27.74
C ASN A 56 17.60 -30.42 -26.77
N THR A 57 16.29 -30.39 -26.65
CA THR A 57 15.54 -31.26 -25.70
C THR A 57 15.30 -32.68 -26.22
N VAL A 58 15.64 -32.94 -27.48
CA VAL A 58 15.48 -34.26 -28.14
C VAL A 58 16.85 -34.77 -28.61
N CYS A 59 17.20 -35.99 -28.24
CA CYS A 59 18.43 -36.64 -28.69
C CYS A 59 18.40 -36.89 -30.19
N THR A 60 19.58 -36.98 -30.80
CA THR A 60 19.73 -37.26 -32.26
C THR A 60 19.17 -38.61 -32.68
N ASP A 61 19.02 -39.57 -31.75
CA ASP A 61 18.36 -40.86 -31.99
C ASP A 61 16.80 -40.77 -31.92
N GLY A 62 16.26 -39.57 -31.68
CA GLY A 62 14.82 -39.33 -31.52
C GLY A 62 14.26 -39.74 -30.15
N GLY A 63 15.11 -40.17 -29.22
CA GLY A 63 14.73 -40.51 -27.85
C GLY A 63 15.02 -39.41 -26.82
N LYS A 64 14.90 -39.77 -25.55
CA LYS A 64 15.38 -38.91 -24.46
C LYS A 64 16.90 -38.96 -24.38
N HIS A 65 17.50 -37.85 -23.97
CA HIS A 65 18.93 -37.82 -23.67
C HIS A 65 19.29 -38.82 -22.58
N ARG A 66 20.51 -39.31 -22.60
CA ARG A 66 21.11 -40.18 -21.58
C ARG A 66 22.41 -39.56 -21.10
N ASP A 67 22.62 -39.58 -19.80
CA ASP A 67 23.83 -39.10 -19.14
C ASP A 67 24.06 -40.03 -17.93
N GLU A 68 24.66 -41.19 -18.18
CA GLU A 68 24.85 -42.23 -17.16
C GLU A 68 26.04 -41.90 -16.24
N ASN A 69 27.02 -41.14 -16.74
CA ASN A 69 28.20 -40.74 -16.00
C ASN A 69 28.03 -39.40 -15.27
N ASP A 70 26.87 -38.69 -15.50
CA ASP A 70 26.48 -37.43 -14.86
C ASP A 70 27.49 -36.29 -15.14
N ASP A 71 28.10 -36.28 -16.31
CA ASP A 71 29.05 -35.24 -16.72
C ASP A 71 28.37 -34.01 -17.39
N GLY A 72 27.06 -34.10 -17.62
CA GLY A 72 26.25 -33.05 -18.22
C GLY A 72 26.24 -33.06 -19.74
N ILE A 73 26.75 -34.15 -20.35
CA ILE A 73 26.78 -34.38 -21.78
C ILE A 73 26.02 -35.67 -22.10
N CYS A 74 25.24 -35.66 -23.17
CA CYS A 74 24.48 -36.84 -23.57
C CYS A 74 25.43 -37.92 -24.13
N ASP A 75 25.42 -39.13 -23.55
CA ASP A 75 26.21 -40.30 -23.97
C ASP A 75 25.90 -40.78 -25.42
N VAL A 76 24.83 -40.25 -26.04
CA VAL A 76 24.36 -40.65 -27.38
C VAL A 76 24.68 -39.61 -28.45
N CYS A 77 24.50 -38.33 -28.16
CA CYS A 77 24.59 -37.26 -29.15
C CYS A 77 25.64 -36.17 -28.82
N ASP A 78 26.41 -36.36 -27.73
CA ASP A 78 27.39 -35.41 -27.22
C ASP A 78 26.83 -33.97 -26.96
N GLY A 79 25.50 -33.83 -26.93
CA GLY A 79 24.82 -32.56 -26.63
C GLY A 79 24.80 -32.26 -25.15
N ALA A 80 24.92 -31.00 -24.76
CA ALA A 80 24.71 -30.58 -23.38
C ALA A 80 23.31 -30.92 -22.89
N VAL A 81 23.21 -31.51 -21.69
CA VAL A 81 21.94 -31.90 -21.04
C VAL A 81 21.67 -31.16 -19.74
N ILE A 82 22.49 -30.17 -19.43
CA ILE A 82 22.31 -29.31 -18.28
C ILE A 82 21.61 -28.02 -18.73
N VAL A 83 20.51 -27.72 -18.08
CA VAL A 83 19.82 -26.43 -18.21
C VAL A 83 19.81 -25.71 -16.86
N VAL A 84 19.79 -24.39 -16.91
CA VAL A 84 19.52 -23.54 -15.73
C VAL A 84 18.22 -22.82 -15.97
N ILE A 85 17.25 -23.05 -15.09
CA ILE A 85 15.98 -22.34 -15.07
C ILE A 85 16.09 -21.24 -14.02
N ASP A 86 15.92 -19.98 -14.42
CA ASP A 86 15.78 -18.86 -13.50
C ASP A 86 14.31 -18.69 -13.15
N ILE A 87 14.00 -18.68 -11.86
CA ILE A 87 12.65 -18.43 -11.36
C ILE A 87 12.68 -17.09 -10.64
N LEU A 88 11.99 -16.11 -11.21
CA LEU A 88 11.80 -14.80 -10.63
C LEU A 88 10.40 -14.73 -10.03
N ALA A 89 10.30 -14.25 -8.78
CA ALA A 89 9.01 -14.11 -8.13
C ALA A 89 8.83 -12.74 -7.49
N ILE A 90 7.62 -12.20 -7.59
CA ILE A 90 7.22 -10.93 -7.01
C ILE A 90 6.05 -11.19 -6.06
N ASN A 91 6.10 -10.62 -4.86
CA ASN A 91 5.01 -10.61 -3.89
C ASN A 91 4.77 -9.20 -3.38
N ASP A 92 3.54 -8.93 -2.92
CA ASP A 92 3.18 -7.69 -2.21
C ASP A 92 3.63 -6.43 -2.97
N LEU A 93 3.38 -6.39 -4.28
CA LEU A 93 3.70 -5.22 -5.12
C LEU A 93 2.88 -3.99 -4.70
N HIS A 94 1.64 -4.23 -4.21
CA HIS A 94 0.72 -3.18 -3.78
C HIS A 94 0.54 -2.07 -4.81
N GLY A 95 0.39 -2.48 -6.07
CA GLY A 95 0.08 -1.58 -7.17
C GLY A 95 1.15 -0.54 -7.49
N LYS A 96 2.41 -0.72 -7.07
CA LYS A 96 3.51 0.25 -7.30
C LYS A 96 3.81 0.40 -8.80
N PHE A 97 2.92 1.07 -9.52
CA PHE A 97 2.97 1.20 -10.96
C PHE A 97 3.91 2.32 -11.41
N SER A 98 3.68 3.55 -10.97
CA SER A 98 4.52 4.71 -11.29
C SER A 98 5.56 5.01 -10.20
N ASP A 99 6.67 5.62 -10.60
CA ASP A 99 7.63 6.19 -9.66
C ASP A 99 6.99 7.38 -8.91
N SER A 100 7.22 7.46 -7.61
CA SER A 100 6.81 8.58 -6.77
C SER A 100 7.86 8.82 -5.68
N ASP A 101 7.70 9.86 -4.86
CA ASP A 101 8.68 10.24 -3.83
C ASP A 101 9.03 9.06 -2.89
N GLY A 102 10.22 8.50 -3.10
CA GLY A 102 10.75 7.38 -2.33
C GLY A 102 10.18 5.99 -2.69
N VAL A 103 9.37 5.89 -3.74
CA VAL A 103 8.78 4.65 -4.25
C VAL A 103 9.24 4.40 -5.68
N VAL A 104 9.79 3.22 -5.93
CA VAL A 104 10.17 2.75 -7.28
C VAL A 104 8.99 2.00 -7.88
N GLY A 105 8.51 2.44 -9.03
CA GLY A 105 7.46 1.79 -9.79
C GLY A 105 7.96 0.60 -10.60
N VAL A 106 7.10 0.09 -11.47
CA VAL A 106 7.41 -1.11 -12.27
C VAL A 106 8.27 -0.82 -13.51
N GLY A 107 8.57 0.44 -13.84
CA GLY A 107 9.25 0.81 -15.09
C GLY A 107 10.65 0.19 -15.22
N GLY A 108 11.54 0.48 -14.27
CA GLY A 108 12.89 -0.11 -14.25
C GLY A 108 12.88 -1.62 -13.99
N LEU A 109 11.95 -2.12 -13.16
CA LEU A 109 11.74 -3.54 -12.93
C LEU A 109 11.38 -4.28 -14.22
N THR A 110 10.53 -3.69 -15.06
CA THR A 110 10.16 -4.23 -16.37
C THR A 110 11.38 -4.40 -17.28
N THR A 111 12.20 -3.35 -17.40
CA THR A 111 13.44 -3.39 -18.17
C THR A 111 14.39 -4.47 -17.65
N TYR A 112 14.56 -4.56 -16.33
CA TYR A 112 15.38 -5.60 -15.72
C TYR A 112 14.90 -7.01 -16.07
N ILE A 113 13.59 -7.29 -15.91
CA ILE A 113 13.01 -8.61 -16.22
C ILE A 113 13.16 -8.96 -17.69
N LYS A 114 12.92 -8.01 -18.61
CA LYS A 114 13.11 -8.21 -20.05
C LYS A 114 14.56 -8.57 -20.37
N ASN A 115 15.54 -7.91 -19.75
CA ASN A 115 16.96 -8.19 -19.90
C ASN A 115 17.34 -9.57 -19.34
N ALA A 116 16.78 -9.95 -18.17
CA ALA A 116 16.97 -11.28 -17.58
C ALA A 116 16.45 -12.38 -18.53
N LYS A 117 15.24 -12.23 -19.06
CA LYS A 117 14.64 -13.16 -20.04
C LYS A 117 15.43 -13.22 -21.36
N ALA A 118 15.99 -12.10 -21.83
CA ALA A 118 16.83 -12.07 -23.01
C ALA A 118 18.17 -12.80 -22.78
N LYS A 119 18.71 -12.72 -21.56
CA LYS A 119 19.94 -13.41 -21.17
C LYS A 119 19.73 -14.92 -20.96
N ASN A 120 18.62 -15.30 -20.31
CA ASN A 120 18.23 -16.69 -20.13
C ASN A 120 16.77 -16.90 -20.60
N PRO A 121 16.54 -17.53 -21.77
CA PRO A 121 15.19 -17.76 -22.29
C PRO A 121 14.38 -18.76 -21.43
N TYR A 122 15.00 -19.44 -20.49
CA TYR A 122 14.37 -20.34 -19.52
C TYR A 122 13.98 -19.62 -18.22
N THR A 123 13.85 -18.30 -18.24
CA THR A 123 13.39 -17.51 -17.10
C THR A 123 11.88 -17.62 -16.95
N VAL A 124 11.44 -18.06 -15.79
CA VAL A 124 10.04 -18.17 -15.36
C VAL A 124 9.73 -17.01 -14.41
N LEU A 125 8.55 -16.39 -14.56
CA LEU A 125 8.11 -15.28 -13.74
C LEU A 125 6.74 -15.58 -13.11
N LEU A 126 6.62 -15.53 -11.78
CA LEU A 126 5.39 -15.79 -11.04
C LEU A 126 5.14 -14.73 -9.95
N SER A 127 3.95 -14.75 -9.38
CA SER A 127 3.61 -13.88 -8.25
C SER A 127 2.96 -14.65 -7.10
N SER A 128 3.32 -14.26 -5.87
CA SER A 128 2.77 -14.82 -4.64
C SER A 128 1.74 -13.89 -3.97
N GLY A 129 1.04 -13.06 -4.76
CA GLY A 129 -0.14 -12.30 -4.31
C GLY A 129 0.13 -10.88 -3.83
N ASP A 130 -0.94 -10.18 -3.47
CA ASP A 130 -1.00 -8.77 -3.07
C ASP A 130 -0.37 -7.86 -4.13
N MET A 131 -0.76 -8.07 -5.38
CA MET A 131 -0.23 -7.32 -6.51
C MET A 131 -0.98 -6.01 -6.75
N TRP A 132 -2.30 -5.97 -6.47
CA TRP A 132 -3.17 -4.92 -7.01
C TRP A 132 -3.35 -3.72 -6.10
N GLN A 133 -3.79 -3.93 -4.84
CA GLN A 133 -4.21 -2.84 -3.95
C GLN A 133 -3.01 -2.10 -3.35
N GLY A 134 -3.04 -0.76 -3.36
CA GLY A 134 -2.08 0.08 -2.60
C GLY A 134 -1.74 1.41 -3.24
N SER A 135 -1.46 1.50 -4.53
CA SER A 135 -1.16 2.78 -5.17
C SER A 135 -2.25 3.30 -6.09
N THR A 136 -2.13 4.56 -6.44
CA THR A 136 -3.17 5.36 -7.07
C THR A 136 -3.72 4.76 -8.35
N GLU A 137 -2.85 4.43 -9.30
CA GLU A 137 -3.24 3.94 -10.63
C GLU A 137 -3.89 2.57 -10.53
N SER A 138 -3.32 1.71 -9.70
CA SER A 138 -3.86 0.37 -9.49
C SER A 138 -5.20 0.41 -8.79
N ASN A 139 -5.35 1.24 -7.75
CA ASN A 139 -6.62 1.40 -7.06
C ASN A 139 -7.70 1.99 -7.99
N ALA A 140 -7.37 3.02 -8.79
CA ALA A 140 -8.29 3.64 -9.74
C ALA A 140 -8.82 2.64 -10.77
N THR A 141 -7.98 1.69 -11.20
CA THR A 141 -8.31 0.66 -12.18
C THR A 141 -8.72 -0.68 -11.56
N ARG A 142 -8.82 -0.76 -10.21
CA ARG A 142 -9.08 -2.00 -9.46
C ARG A 142 -8.18 -3.15 -9.90
N GLY A 143 -6.86 -2.89 -9.97
CA GLY A 143 -5.84 -3.86 -10.31
C GLY A 143 -5.62 -4.09 -11.82
N LYS A 144 -6.50 -3.64 -12.72
CA LYS A 144 -6.44 -3.95 -14.16
C LYS A 144 -5.12 -3.51 -14.80
N ILE A 145 -4.61 -2.33 -14.45
CA ILE A 145 -3.34 -1.83 -14.99
C ILE A 145 -2.16 -2.73 -14.61
N ILE A 146 -2.16 -3.28 -13.39
CA ILE A 146 -1.13 -4.23 -12.92
C ILE A 146 -1.28 -5.57 -13.64
N THR A 147 -2.51 -6.07 -13.80
CA THR A 147 -2.78 -7.31 -14.54
C THR A 147 -2.25 -7.23 -15.97
N GLU A 148 -2.48 -6.12 -16.68
CA GLU A 148 -1.95 -5.94 -18.03
C GLU A 148 -0.44 -5.72 -18.07
N TRP A 149 0.12 -5.05 -17.07
CA TRP A 149 1.57 -5.01 -16.92
C TRP A 149 2.16 -6.43 -16.76
N MET A 150 1.55 -7.28 -15.95
CA MET A 150 1.96 -8.69 -15.79
C MET A 150 1.82 -9.48 -17.11
N ASN A 151 0.75 -9.25 -17.89
CA ASN A 151 0.59 -9.83 -19.24
C ASN A 151 1.77 -9.48 -20.15
N SER A 152 2.21 -8.21 -20.15
CA SER A 152 3.32 -7.74 -20.97
C SER A 152 4.65 -8.45 -20.68
N LEU A 153 4.79 -9.01 -19.49
CA LEU A 153 5.97 -9.74 -19.03
C LEU A 153 5.81 -11.26 -19.08
N SER A 154 4.65 -11.77 -19.51
CA SER A 154 4.34 -13.20 -19.56
C SER A 154 4.57 -13.90 -18.22
N PHE A 155 3.89 -13.44 -17.18
CA PHE A 155 3.79 -14.18 -15.92
C PHE A 155 3.15 -15.54 -16.18
N VAL A 156 3.61 -16.59 -15.51
CA VAL A 156 3.02 -17.92 -15.62
C VAL A 156 1.85 -18.13 -14.68
N SER A 157 1.80 -17.36 -13.59
CA SER A 157 0.70 -17.37 -12.63
C SER A 157 0.78 -16.19 -11.66
N MET A 158 -0.36 -15.91 -11.04
CA MET A 158 -0.47 -15.08 -9.86
C MET A 158 -1.28 -15.83 -8.80
N THR A 159 -0.73 -16.02 -7.62
CA THR A 159 -1.50 -16.48 -6.45
C THR A 159 -2.28 -15.30 -5.88
N LEU A 160 -3.51 -15.50 -5.41
CA LEU A 160 -4.24 -14.45 -4.72
C LEU A 160 -3.66 -14.21 -3.33
N GLY A 161 -3.53 -12.95 -2.95
CA GLY A 161 -3.33 -12.52 -1.57
C GLY A 161 -4.63 -12.02 -0.93
N ASN A 162 -4.54 -11.48 0.28
CA ASN A 162 -5.71 -10.95 0.97
C ASN A 162 -6.22 -9.64 0.33
N HIS A 163 -5.34 -8.82 -0.22
CA HIS A 163 -5.70 -7.55 -0.84
C HIS A 163 -6.31 -7.67 -2.25
N GLU A 164 -6.28 -8.82 -2.88
CA GLU A 164 -7.05 -9.06 -4.10
C GLU A 164 -8.56 -9.05 -3.83
N PHE A 165 -8.97 -9.26 -2.58
CA PHE A 165 -10.39 -9.25 -2.17
C PHE A 165 -10.91 -7.84 -1.83
N ASP A 166 -10.07 -6.81 -1.77
CA ASP A 166 -10.46 -5.48 -1.30
C ASP A 166 -11.62 -4.85 -2.09
N TRP A 167 -11.78 -5.20 -3.35
CA TRP A 167 -12.89 -4.76 -4.22
C TRP A 167 -13.93 -5.86 -4.49
N GLY A 168 -13.90 -6.94 -3.71
CA GLY A 168 -14.82 -8.05 -3.82
C GLY A 168 -14.50 -9.03 -4.96
N ARG A 169 -15.25 -10.11 -4.97
CA ARG A 169 -15.03 -11.24 -5.89
C ARG A 169 -15.27 -10.93 -7.36
N GLU A 170 -16.09 -9.93 -7.67
CA GLU A 170 -16.36 -9.47 -9.02
C GLU A 170 -15.12 -8.86 -9.66
N SER A 171 -14.37 -8.06 -8.92
CA SER A 171 -13.10 -7.48 -9.39
C SER A 171 -12.03 -8.55 -9.63
N ILE A 172 -12.01 -9.62 -8.81
CA ILE A 172 -11.13 -10.77 -9.05
C ILE A 172 -11.51 -11.47 -10.37
N ALA A 173 -12.81 -11.70 -10.61
CA ALA A 173 -13.29 -12.33 -11.84
C ALA A 173 -12.99 -11.48 -13.08
N GLU A 174 -13.13 -10.14 -13.00
CA GLU A 174 -12.76 -9.23 -14.09
C GLU A 174 -11.26 -9.28 -14.41
N ASN A 175 -10.40 -9.26 -13.39
CA ASN A 175 -8.96 -9.37 -13.58
C ASN A 175 -8.55 -10.75 -14.09
N ALA A 176 -9.21 -11.83 -13.64
CA ALA A 176 -8.98 -13.18 -14.16
C ALA A 176 -9.34 -13.29 -15.65
N ALA A 177 -10.39 -12.60 -16.09
CA ALA A 177 -10.77 -12.55 -17.51
C ALA A 177 -9.81 -11.70 -18.36
N LEU A 178 -9.10 -10.74 -17.76
CA LEU A 178 -8.11 -9.86 -18.39
C LEU A 178 -6.72 -10.51 -18.46
N ALA A 179 -6.39 -11.38 -17.50
CA ALA A 179 -5.08 -11.98 -17.36
C ALA A 179 -4.82 -13.06 -18.43
N ASP A 180 -3.63 -13.03 -19.03
CA ASP A 180 -3.13 -14.09 -19.92
C ASP A 180 -2.56 -15.29 -19.15
N PHE A 181 -2.66 -15.28 -17.82
CA PHE A 181 -2.20 -16.30 -16.89
C PHE A 181 -3.29 -16.62 -15.87
N PRO A 182 -3.31 -17.83 -15.28
CA PRO A 182 -4.31 -18.18 -14.27
C PRO A 182 -4.05 -17.48 -12.92
N LEU A 183 -5.13 -17.05 -12.28
CA LEU A 183 -5.14 -16.70 -10.86
C LEU A 183 -5.26 -17.99 -10.03
N LEU A 184 -4.35 -18.19 -9.09
CA LEU A 184 -4.25 -19.42 -8.30
C LEU A 184 -4.75 -19.19 -6.87
N ALA A 185 -5.66 -20.07 -6.42
CA ALA A 185 -6.07 -20.16 -5.02
C ALA A 185 -6.76 -21.51 -4.77
N ILE A 186 -6.00 -22.54 -4.44
CA ILE A 186 -6.51 -23.91 -4.27
C ILE A 186 -7.57 -24.03 -3.16
N ASN A 187 -7.48 -23.17 -2.15
CA ASN A 187 -8.26 -23.21 -0.92
C ASN A 187 -9.40 -22.19 -0.84
N VAL A 188 -9.67 -21.44 -1.90
CA VAL A 188 -10.84 -20.54 -1.98
C VAL A 188 -12.05 -21.33 -2.48
N ILE A 189 -13.14 -21.33 -1.70
CA ILE A 189 -14.32 -22.15 -1.93
C ILE A 189 -15.58 -21.28 -1.91
N ASP A 190 -16.37 -21.33 -2.98
CA ASP A 190 -17.70 -20.71 -3.04
C ASP A 190 -18.67 -21.48 -2.15
N THR A 191 -19.30 -20.82 -1.17
CA THR A 191 -20.18 -21.47 -0.19
C THR A 191 -21.49 -21.98 -0.79
N SER A 192 -21.90 -21.47 -1.96
CA SER A 192 -23.13 -21.90 -2.63
C SER A 192 -22.96 -23.20 -3.41
N THR A 193 -21.77 -23.44 -3.98
CA THR A 193 -21.46 -24.62 -4.79
C THR A 193 -20.60 -25.63 -4.03
N ASN A 194 -19.90 -25.18 -2.97
CA ASN A 194 -18.85 -25.90 -2.27
C ASN A 194 -17.68 -26.31 -3.18
N GLU A 195 -17.47 -25.55 -4.25
CA GLU A 195 -16.38 -25.74 -5.21
C GLU A 195 -15.55 -24.47 -5.30
N ARG A 196 -14.34 -24.55 -5.86
CA ARG A 196 -13.54 -23.37 -6.19
C ARG A 196 -14.26 -22.55 -7.26
N PRO A 197 -14.30 -21.19 -7.15
CA PRO A 197 -14.81 -20.33 -8.21
C PRO A 197 -14.17 -20.64 -9.56
N ALA A 198 -14.98 -20.66 -10.65
CA ALA A 198 -14.52 -21.05 -11.98
C ALA A 198 -13.43 -20.15 -12.57
N TYR A 199 -13.30 -18.91 -12.08
CA TYR A 199 -12.25 -17.97 -12.48
C TYR A 199 -10.92 -18.19 -11.75
N LEU A 200 -10.81 -19.16 -10.84
CA LEU A 200 -9.59 -19.53 -10.12
C LEU A 200 -9.13 -20.94 -10.49
N ALA A 201 -7.82 -21.16 -10.45
CA ALA A 201 -7.23 -22.49 -10.60
C ALA A 201 -6.53 -22.94 -9.31
N SER A 202 -6.34 -24.27 -9.14
CA SER A 202 -5.51 -24.82 -8.06
C SER A 202 -4.04 -24.69 -8.36
N SER A 203 -3.71 -24.88 -9.64
CA SER A 203 -2.35 -24.94 -10.13
C SER A 203 -2.30 -24.61 -11.62
N VAL A 204 -1.10 -24.36 -12.11
CA VAL A 204 -0.80 -24.25 -13.54
C VAL A 204 0.38 -25.16 -13.87
N THR A 205 0.37 -25.72 -15.08
CA THR A 205 1.47 -26.55 -15.60
C THR A 205 1.89 -26.01 -16.97
N PHE A 206 3.21 -25.84 -17.17
CA PHE A 206 3.79 -25.35 -18.40
C PHE A 206 5.11 -26.06 -18.69
N SER A 207 5.64 -25.89 -19.89
CA SER A 207 6.95 -26.46 -20.27
C SER A 207 8.01 -25.37 -20.37
N VAL A 208 9.18 -25.63 -19.81
CA VAL A 208 10.39 -24.81 -19.96
C VAL A 208 11.60 -25.72 -20.12
N ALA A 209 12.43 -25.47 -21.14
CA ALA A 209 13.61 -26.29 -21.45
C ALA A 209 13.30 -27.80 -21.60
N GLY A 210 12.10 -28.16 -22.05
CA GLY A 210 11.65 -29.55 -22.18
C GLY A 210 11.25 -30.22 -20.86
N LEU A 211 11.30 -29.49 -19.73
CA LEU A 211 10.81 -29.93 -18.45
C LEU A 211 9.37 -29.48 -18.25
N THR A 212 8.62 -30.25 -17.47
CA THR A 212 7.26 -29.91 -17.03
C THR A 212 7.33 -29.29 -15.66
N VAL A 213 6.97 -28.01 -15.56
CA VAL A 213 6.98 -27.25 -14.30
C VAL A 213 5.54 -26.94 -13.90
N SER A 214 5.22 -27.13 -12.64
CA SER A 214 3.91 -26.79 -12.10
C SER A 214 4.02 -25.81 -10.94
N VAL A 215 3.04 -24.91 -10.80
CA VAL A 215 2.90 -24.00 -9.67
C VAL A 215 1.56 -24.27 -9.00
N ILE A 216 1.55 -24.52 -7.69
CA ILE A 216 0.35 -24.58 -6.85
C ILE A 216 0.22 -23.26 -6.12
N GLY A 217 -0.98 -22.65 -6.06
CA GLY A 217 -1.21 -21.40 -5.36
C GLY A 217 -2.20 -21.53 -4.20
N ALA A 218 -1.93 -20.87 -3.07
CA ALA A 218 -2.82 -20.85 -1.91
C ALA A 218 -2.72 -19.53 -1.11
N ILE A 219 -3.78 -19.23 -0.36
CA ILE A 219 -3.80 -18.18 0.66
C ILE A 219 -3.64 -18.86 2.02
N GLY A 220 -2.69 -18.38 2.83
CA GLY A 220 -2.48 -18.89 4.19
C GLY A 220 -3.39 -18.24 5.24
N ASP A 221 -2.90 -18.10 6.46
CA ASP A 221 -3.64 -17.53 7.61
C ASP A 221 -4.03 -16.06 7.41
N CYS A 222 -3.37 -15.36 6.47
CA CYS A 222 -3.68 -13.98 6.09
C CYS A 222 -5.14 -13.79 5.61
N TYR A 223 -5.86 -14.87 5.25
CA TYR A 223 -7.29 -14.79 4.95
C TYR A 223 -8.10 -14.13 6.08
N SER A 224 -7.62 -14.22 7.31
CA SER A 224 -8.27 -13.63 8.49
C SER A 224 -8.31 -12.10 8.47
N SER A 225 -7.49 -11.44 7.66
CA SER A 225 -7.48 -9.99 7.45
C SER A 225 -8.51 -9.51 6.43
N ILE A 226 -9.11 -10.43 5.64
CA ILE A 226 -10.15 -10.11 4.65
C ILE A 226 -11.46 -9.85 5.38
N SER A 227 -12.10 -8.70 5.16
CA SER A 227 -13.35 -8.37 5.82
C SER A 227 -14.50 -9.31 5.39
N GLY A 228 -15.49 -9.49 6.28
CA GLY A 228 -16.65 -10.34 6.01
C GLY A 228 -17.50 -9.88 4.81
N GLU A 229 -17.48 -8.59 4.48
CA GLU A 229 -18.14 -8.07 3.27
C GLU A 229 -17.38 -8.45 2.00
N GLN A 230 -16.05 -8.34 2.02
CA GLN A 230 -15.19 -8.61 0.86
C GLN A 230 -15.15 -10.10 0.50
N ASN A 231 -15.27 -10.99 1.50
CA ASN A 231 -15.29 -12.45 1.29
C ASN A 231 -16.69 -13.06 1.29
N LYS A 232 -17.75 -12.26 1.17
CA LYS A 232 -19.13 -12.73 1.17
C LYS A 232 -19.36 -13.84 0.14
N GLY A 233 -19.89 -14.98 0.59
CA GLY A 233 -20.12 -16.15 -0.24
C GLY A 233 -18.87 -16.99 -0.51
N ILE A 234 -17.75 -16.72 0.19
CA ILE A 234 -16.48 -17.47 0.11
C ILE A 234 -16.14 -18.01 1.50
N ARG A 235 -15.59 -19.22 1.54
CA ARG A 235 -14.84 -19.74 2.67
C ARG A 235 -13.43 -20.12 2.25
N PHE A 236 -12.53 -20.13 3.19
CA PHE A 236 -11.15 -20.59 2.99
C PHE A 236 -10.99 -21.97 3.66
N ALA A 237 -10.42 -22.94 2.93
CA ALA A 237 -9.92 -24.14 3.55
C ALA A 237 -8.61 -23.82 4.27
N THR A 238 -8.50 -24.16 5.55
CA THR A 238 -7.39 -23.78 6.43
C THR A 238 -6.81 -24.97 7.18
N GLY A 239 -5.66 -24.82 7.81
CA GLY A 239 -5.01 -25.85 8.63
C GLY A 239 -4.86 -27.17 7.88
N SER A 240 -5.37 -28.27 8.45
CA SER A 240 -5.25 -29.62 7.86
C SER A 240 -6.03 -29.77 6.55
N GLU A 241 -7.11 -29.02 6.34
CA GLU A 241 -7.85 -29.04 5.07
C GLU A 241 -6.98 -28.48 3.94
N LEU A 242 -6.38 -27.31 4.13
CA LEU A 242 -5.43 -26.71 3.16
C LEU A 242 -4.26 -27.65 2.88
N THR A 243 -3.63 -28.18 3.93
CA THR A 243 -2.52 -29.11 3.79
C THR A 243 -2.89 -30.33 2.95
N SER A 244 -4.08 -30.89 3.16
CA SER A 244 -4.58 -32.05 2.40
C SER A 244 -4.80 -31.71 0.92
N LEU A 245 -5.34 -30.52 0.62
CA LEU A 245 -5.50 -30.03 -0.75
C LEU A 245 -4.17 -29.89 -1.48
N VAL A 246 -3.18 -29.25 -0.84
CA VAL A 246 -1.84 -29.05 -1.44
C VAL A 246 -1.15 -30.37 -1.69
N LYS A 247 -1.18 -31.32 -0.73
CA LYS A 247 -0.59 -32.66 -0.89
C LYS A 247 -1.26 -33.46 -2.02
N ALA A 248 -2.58 -33.45 -2.08
CA ALA A 248 -3.32 -34.15 -3.13
C ALA A 248 -2.98 -33.58 -4.51
N GLU A 249 -2.91 -32.26 -4.63
CA GLU A 249 -2.59 -31.61 -5.90
C GLU A 249 -1.12 -31.86 -6.31
N ALA A 250 -0.18 -31.76 -5.39
CA ALA A 250 1.22 -32.07 -5.66
C ALA A 250 1.42 -33.51 -6.11
N THR A 251 0.73 -34.46 -5.44
CA THR A 251 0.74 -35.89 -5.84
C THR A 251 0.19 -36.05 -7.26
N ARG A 252 -0.98 -35.47 -7.55
CA ARG A 252 -1.60 -35.52 -8.89
C ARG A 252 -0.65 -34.95 -9.97
N LEU A 253 0.03 -33.83 -9.68
CA LEU A 253 0.97 -33.21 -10.60
C LEU A 253 2.19 -34.10 -10.86
N ARG A 254 2.77 -34.72 -9.82
CA ARG A 254 3.88 -35.67 -9.96
C ARG A 254 3.45 -36.89 -10.80
N GLU A 255 2.30 -37.49 -10.51
CA GLU A 255 1.76 -38.60 -11.27
C GLU A 255 1.47 -38.24 -12.73
N SER A 256 1.13 -36.96 -13.00
CA SER A 256 0.95 -36.43 -14.34
C SER A 256 2.25 -36.07 -15.05
N GLY A 257 3.42 -36.26 -14.42
CA GLY A 257 4.73 -36.08 -15.02
C GLY A 257 5.36 -34.70 -14.78
N SER A 258 4.96 -33.97 -13.74
CA SER A 258 5.64 -32.72 -13.38
C SER A 258 7.05 -33.01 -12.84
N ASP A 259 8.07 -32.45 -13.50
CA ASP A 259 9.47 -32.55 -13.09
C ASP A 259 9.75 -31.65 -11.89
N ILE A 260 9.17 -30.44 -11.87
CA ILE A 260 9.34 -29.41 -10.84
C ILE A 260 7.97 -28.95 -10.36
N ILE A 261 7.77 -28.88 -9.04
CA ILE A 261 6.56 -28.31 -8.42
C ILE A 261 6.98 -27.16 -7.50
N LEU A 262 6.49 -25.96 -7.84
CA LEU A 262 6.65 -24.76 -7.04
C LEU A 262 5.37 -24.55 -6.21
N TYR A 263 5.54 -24.08 -4.99
CA TYR A 263 4.42 -23.67 -4.14
C TYR A 263 4.45 -22.17 -3.96
N SER A 264 3.46 -21.48 -4.46
CA SER A 264 3.25 -20.05 -4.29
C SER A 264 2.21 -19.85 -3.21
N LEU A 265 2.63 -19.41 -2.03
CA LEU A 265 1.81 -19.27 -0.84
C LEU A 265 1.75 -17.79 -0.44
N HIS A 266 0.55 -17.19 -0.44
CA HIS A 266 0.40 -15.87 0.15
C HIS A 266 0.25 -16.00 1.67
N ASP A 267 1.36 -16.11 2.32
CA ASP A 267 1.63 -16.16 3.76
C ASP A 267 3.15 -16.13 3.94
N GLY A 268 3.64 -15.96 5.14
CA GLY A 268 5.07 -15.91 5.37
C GLY A 268 5.45 -16.13 6.82
N TYR A 269 6.73 -16.12 7.08
CA TYR A 269 7.28 -16.28 8.40
C TYR A 269 7.13 -14.96 9.19
N GLU A 270 6.19 -14.91 10.13
CA GLU A 270 5.83 -13.68 10.84
C GLU A 270 6.94 -13.15 11.76
N ASN A 271 7.67 -14.03 12.42
CA ASN A 271 8.72 -13.66 13.35
C ASN A 271 10.09 -13.46 12.69
N SER A 272 10.16 -13.53 11.36
CA SER A 272 11.42 -13.39 10.65
C SER A 272 11.97 -11.98 10.75
N ALA A 273 13.25 -11.87 11.08
CA ALA A 273 14.02 -10.68 10.74
C ALA A 273 14.48 -10.80 9.29
N SER A 274 14.49 -9.69 8.53
CA SER A 274 15.05 -9.68 7.18
C SER A 274 16.50 -10.22 7.19
N GLY A 275 16.84 -11.05 6.20
CA GLY A 275 18.17 -11.64 6.07
C GLY A 275 18.39 -12.96 6.85
N ILE A 276 17.34 -13.60 7.39
CA ILE A 276 17.44 -14.98 7.89
C ILE A 276 17.68 -15.91 6.72
N THR A 277 18.59 -16.87 6.90
CA THR A 277 18.96 -17.85 5.87
C THR A 277 18.60 -19.29 6.25
N GLU A 278 18.32 -19.56 7.52
CA GLU A 278 17.94 -20.87 8.04
C GLU A 278 16.95 -20.71 9.19
N VAL A 279 15.91 -21.55 9.24
CA VAL A 279 14.96 -21.65 10.36
C VAL A 279 14.66 -23.11 10.66
N SER A 280 14.29 -23.41 11.90
CA SER A 280 13.78 -24.71 12.26
C SER A 280 12.31 -24.87 11.81
N ASP A 281 11.89 -26.09 11.52
CA ASP A 281 10.58 -26.41 10.96
C ASP A 281 9.39 -25.83 11.75
N TYR A 282 9.52 -25.70 13.08
CA TYR A 282 8.45 -25.16 13.92
C TYR A 282 8.28 -23.63 13.79
N GLU A 283 9.27 -22.95 13.23
CA GLU A 283 9.22 -21.50 13.00
C GLU A 283 8.60 -21.14 11.65
N ILE A 284 8.38 -22.14 10.78
CA ILE A 284 7.72 -21.99 9.48
C ILE A 284 6.22 -22.23 9.66
N SER A 285 5.36 -21.53 8.89
CA SER A 285 3.91 -21.71 8.94
C SER A 285 3.52 -23.19 8.81
N SER A 286 2.57 -23.63 9.62
CA SER A 286 2.09 -25.02 9.64
C SER A 286 1.49 -25.50 8.30
N TYR A 287 1.08 -24.58 7.44
CA TYR A 287 0.46 -24.92 6.16
C TYR A 287 1.39 -25.59 5.17
N TYR A 288 2.63 -25.12 5.05
CA TYR A 288 3.57 -25.72 4.12
C TYR A 288 4.51 -26.73 4.77
N GLN A 289 4.69 -26.70 6.10
CA GLN A 289 5.46 -27.74 6.79
C GLN A 289 4.90 -29.14 6.46
N ALA A 290 3.59 -29.29 6.55
CA ALA A 290 2.97 -30.57 6.24
C ALA A 290 3.05 -30.91 4.73
N ALA A 291 3.01 -29.92 3.84
CA ALA A 291 3.18 -30.12 2.41
C ALA A 291 4.63 -30.48 2.04
N LEU A 292 5.61 -29.98 2.81
CA LEU A 292 7.05 -30.23 2.59
C LEU A 292 7.54 -31.55 3.18
N SER A 293 6.82 -32.11 4.21
CA SER A 293 7.30 -33.24 5.02
C SER A 293 7.74 -34.46 4.22
N ASP A 294 7.20 -34.68 3.03
CA ASP A 294 7.44 -35.84 2.20
C ASP A 294 8.02 -35.48 0.81
N GLY A 295 8.60 -34.27 0.65
CA GLY A 295 9.19 -33.85 -0.62
C GLY A 295 8.17 -33.56 -1.73
N TYR A 296 6.98 -33.09 -1.38
CA TYR A 296 5.91 -32.80 -2.34
C TYR A 296 6.25 -31.64 -3.27
N VAL A 297 6.93 -30.62 -2.78
CA VAL A 297 7.30 -29.42 -3.53
C VAL A 297 8.79 -29.18 -3.52
N ASP A 298 9.30 -28.47 -4.53
CA ASP A 298 10.73 -28.24 -4.72
C ASP A 298 11.19 -26.89 -4.18
N MET A 299 10.33 -25.88 -4.18
CA MET A 299 10.56 -24.53 -3.65
C MET A 299 9.25 -23.90 -3.21
N VAL A 300 9.32 -22.92 -2.30
CA VAL A 300 8.19 -22.12 -1.82
C VAL A 300 8.46 -20.64 -2.03
N PHE A 301 7.53 -19.93 -2.66
CA PHE A 301 7.53 -18.48 -2.82
C PHE A 301 6.39 -17.90 -1.98
N GLU A 302 6.72 -16.95 -1.10
CA GLU A 302 5.87 -16.47 -0.02
C GLU A 302 5.54 -14.99 -0.15
N GLY A 303 4.61 -14.47 0.69
CA GLY A 303 4.18 -13.07 0.69
C GLY A 303 3.65 -12.63 2.06
N HIS A 304 2.78 -11.59 2.06
CA HIS A 304 1.99 -11.08 3.17
C HIS A 304 2.79 -10.37 4.29
N THR A 305 3.85 -10.96 4.82
CA THR A 305 4.55 -10.41 6.00
C THR A 305 5.52 -9.28 5.67
N HIS A 306 5.74 -8.97 4.38
CA HIS A 306 6.67 -7.95 3.89
C HIS A 306 8.10 -8.10 4.42
N LYS A 307 8.50 -9.33 4.75
CA LYS A 307 9.88 -9.63 5.14
C LYS A 307 10.71 -9.97 3.92
N SER A 308 12.01 -9.72 4.00
CA SER A 308 12.95 -10.08 2.93
C SER A 308 13.85 -11.20 3.42
N TYR A 309 13.70 -12.39 2.83
CA TYR A 309 14.50 -13.55 3.18
C TYR A 309 14.59 -14.58 2.08
N THR A 310 15.68 -15.37 2.14
CA THR A 310 15.79 -16.70 1.57
C THR A 310 16.11 -17.65 2.71
N LEU A 311 15.27 -18.68 2.89
CA LEU A 311 15.39 -19.66 3.96
C LEU A 311 15.64 -21.03 3.35
N LEU A 312 16.51 -21.83 3.94
CA LEU A 312 16.63 -23.25 3.64
C LEU A 312 16.11 -24.04 4.84
N ASP A 313 15.04 -24.81 4.63
CA ASP A 313 14.49 -25.63 5.69
C ASP A 313 15.33 -26.90 5.95
N SER A 314 15.02 -27.63 7.03
CA SER A 314 15.74 -28.84 7.41
C SER A 314 15.61 -30.00 6.40
N ARG A 315 14.71 -29.87 5.42
CA ARG A 315 14.47 -30.85 4.34
C ARG A 315 15.15 -30.47 3.04
N GLY A 316 15.82 -29.30 3.02
CA GLY A 316 16.52 -28.79 1.84
C GLY A 316 15.63 -28.06 0.85
N VAL A 317 14.44 -27.58 1.27
CA VAL A 317 13.54 -26.76 0.45
C VAL A 317 13.81 -25.28 0.73
N TYR A 318 13.98 -24.50 -0.33
CA TYR A 318 14.16 -23.06 -0.24
C TYR A 318 12.82 -22.34 -0.17
N HIS A 319 12.76 -21.32 0.68
CA HIS A 319 11.67 -20.39 0.88
C HIS A 319 12.13 -18.98 0.53
N PHE A 320 11.28 -18.22 -0.16
CA PHE A 320 11.61 -16.87 -0.63
C PHE A 320 10.50 -15.90 -0.31
N GLN A 321 10.85 -14.73 0.19
CA GLN A 321 9.97 -13.57 0.25
C GLN A 321 10.79 -12.30 0.01
N ASN A 322 10.31 -11.36 -0.82
CA ASN A 322 11.13 -10.26 -1.34
C ASN A 322 10.98 -8.91 -0.61
N GLY A 323 10.23 -8.84 0.50
CA GLY A 323 10.08 -7.64 1.32
C GLY A 323 8.90 -6.73 0.96
N GLY A 324 8.17 -7.05 -0.11
CA GLY A 324 6.97 -6.30 -0.53
C GLY A 324 7.22 -4.88 -1.05
N GLU A 325 6.18 -4.21 -1.53
CA GLU A 325 6.18 -2.82 -2.00
C GLU A 325 7.30 -2.49 -3.00
N ASN A 326 7.58 -3.44 -3.91
CA ASN A 326 8.67 -3.35 -4.89
C ASN A 326 10.07 -3.12 -4.31
N ARG A 327 10.34 -3.58 -3.06
CA ARG A 327 11.66 -3.43 -2.41
C ARG A 327 12.68 -4.44 -2.86
N GLY A 328 12.26 -5.49 -3.54
CA GLY A 328 13.10 -6.56 -4.05
C GLY A 328 12.34 -7.49 -4.98
N MET A 329 13.04 -8.50 -5.49
CA MET A 329 12.47 -9.59 -6.29
C MET A 329 13.19 -10.89 -5.91
N SER A 330 12.44 -11.95 -5.67
CA SER A 330 13.03 -13.28 -5.39
C SER A 330 13.63 -13.87 -6.65
N HIS A 331 14.82 -14.45 -6.55
CA HIS A 331 15.51 -15.13 -7.64
C HIS A 331 16.02 -16.48 -7.18
N ALA A 332 15.54 -17.54 -7.82
CA ALA A 332 16.02 -18.89 -7.66
C ALA A 332 16.57 -19.41 -8.99
N GLY A 333 17.83 -19.83 -9.00
CA GLY A 333 18.44 -20.55 -10.12
C GLY A 333 18.41 -22.05 -9.87
N MET A 334 17.78 -22.82 -10.75
CA MET A 334 17.73 -24.28 -10.66
C MET A 334 18.49 -24.90 -11.83
N ARG A 335 19.59 -25.60 -11.51
CA ARG A 335 20.31 -26.42 -12.47
C ARG A 335 19.67 -27.79 -12.56
N VAL A 336 19.29 -28.21 -13.75
CA VAL A 336 18.64 -29.50 -14.00
C VAL A 336 19.36 -30.25 -15.09
N ASN A 337 19.63 -31.53 -14.85
CA ASN A 337 20.05 -32.47 -15.87
C ASN A 337 18.80 -33.11 -16.51
N ILE A 338 18.48 -32.71 -17.74
CA ILE A 338 17.26 -33.17 -18.43
C ILE A 338 17.29 -34.65 -18.84
N ALA A 339 18.48 -35.28 -18.80
CA ALA A 339 18.63 -36.70 -19.12
C ALA A 339 18.23 -37.61 -17.98
N ASN A 340 18.51 -37.24 -16.73
CA ASN A 340 18.33 -38.09 -15.55
C ASN A 340 17.45 -37.44 -14.44
N GLY A 341 17.02 -36.19 -14.63
CA GLY A 341 16.16 -35.46 -13.68
C GLY A 341 16.87 -34.96 -12.42
N LYS A 342 18.21 -35.14 -12.30
CA LYS A 342 18.93 -34.56 -11.16
C LYS A 342 18.88 -33.04 -11.21
N ARG A 343 18.61 -32.45 -10.05
CA ARG A 343 18.48 -31.01 -9.92
C ARG A 343 19.13 -30.49 -8.65
N SER A 344 19.58 -29.24 -8.70
CA SER A 344 20.15 -28.53 -7.55
C SER A 344 19.87 -27.03 -7.68
N VAL A 345 19.64 -26.37 -6.57
CA VAL A 345 19.55 -24.91 -6.51
C VAL A 345 20.96 -24.34 -6.59
N THR A 346 21.21 -23.47 -7.55
CA THR A 346 22.51 -22.82 -7.76
C THR A 346 22.50 -21.35 -7.34
N THR A 347 21.32 -20.75 -7.32
CA THR A 347 21.10 -19.37 -6.88
C THR A 347 19.89 -19.34 -5.97
N ALA A 348 20.01 -18.65 -4.83
CA ALA A 348 18.90 -18.36 -3.93
C ALA A 348 19.16 -16.98 -3.31
N GLU A 349 18.53 -15.94 -3.85
CA GLU A 349 18.79 -14.56 -3.43
C GLU A 349 17.56 -13.68 -3.57
N ILE A 350 17.57 -12.52 -2.92
CA ILE A 350 16.66 -11.43 -3.18
C ILE A 350 17.42 -10.35 -3.93
N ILE A 351 17.00 -10.08 -5.16
CA ILE A 351 17.50 -8.98 -5.97
C ILE A 351 17.00 -7.68 -5.35
N PRO A 352 17.88 -6.79 -4.88
CA PRO A 352 17.45 -5.57 -4.21
C PRO A 352 16.87 -4.57 -5.22
N GLN A 353 15.93 -3.75 -4.77
CA GLN A 353 15.31 -2.67 -5.54
C GLN A 353 16.33 -1.78 -6.27
N SER A 354 17.46 -1.48 -5.63
CA SER A 354 18.52 -0.64 -6.21
C SER A 354 19.07 -1.16 -7.54
N THR A 355 18.96 -2.47 -7.79
CA THR A 355 19.43 -3.08 -9.04
C THR A 355 18.57 -2.66 -10.22
N TYR A 356 17.26 -2.70 -10.08
CA TYR A 356 16.35 -2.36 -11.18
C TYR A 356 15.89 -0.89 -11.15
N ALA A 357 16.01 -0.20 -10.02
CA ALA A 357 15.84 1.26 -9.96
C ALA A 357 16.88 2.03 -10.79
N ALA A 358 18.01 1.40 -11.10
CA ALA A 358 19.04 1.97 -11.97
C ALA A 358 18.78 1.73 -13.47
N CYS A 359 17.75 0.93 -13.82
CA CYS A 359 17.36 0.67 -15.21
C CYS A 359 16.47 1.79 -15.75
N ASP A 360 16.52 2.00 -17.07
CA ASP A 360 15.61 2.92 -17.74
C ASP A 360 14.16 2.44 -17.59
N THR A 361 13.23 3.38 -17.50
CA THR A 361 11.79 3.07 -17.45
C THR A 361 11.33 2.48 -18.78
N ASP A 362 10.67 1.33 -18.72
CA ASP A 362 10.12 0.67 -19.91
C ASP A 362 8.90 1.45 -20.43
N PRO A 363 8.75 1.60 -21.77
CA PRO A 363 7.63 2.30 -22.39
C PRO A 363 6.23 1.78 -22.04
N ILE A 364 6.10 0.54 -21.57
CA ILE A 364 4.83 -0.06 -21.17
C ILE A 364 4.11 0.77 -20.09
N VAL A 365 4.87 1.49 -19.24
CA VAL A 365 4.29 2.36 -18.21
C VAL A 365 3.48 3.49 -18.86
N ASP A 366 4.05 4.16 -19.85
CA ASP A 366 3.36 5.23 -20.59
C ASP A 366 2.18 4.67 -21.41
N GLU A 367 2.36 3.53 -22.06
CA GLU A 367 1.32 2.88 -22.87
C GLU A 367 0.09 2.53 -22.02
N LEU A 368 0.29 1.92 -20.87
CA LEU A 368 -0.79 1.56 -19.96
C LEU A 368 -1.41 2.79 -19.26
N THR A 369 -0.61 3.80 -18.93
CA THR A 369 -1.12 5.08 -18.39
C THR A 369 -2.07 5.74 -19.40
N VAL A 370 -1.71 5.77 -20.69
CA VAL A 370 -2.58 6.30 -21.75
C VAL A 370 -3.84 5.45 -21.91
N LYS A 371 -3.70 4.12 -21.88
CA LYS A 371 -4.83 3.19 -22.00
C LYS A 371 -5.89 3.39 -20.91
N TYR A 372 -5.46 3.62 -19.67
CA TYR A 372 -6.32 3.77 -18.51
C TYR A 372 -6.53 5.23 -18.07
N GLN A 373 -6.28 6.18 -18.99
CA GLN A 373 -6.32 7.62 -18.68
C GLN A 373 -7.69 8.08 -18.15
N GLU A 374 -8.79 7.50 -18.64
CA GLU A 374 -10.14 7.89 -18.20
C GLU A 374 -10.39 7.56 -16.72
N GLU A 375 -9.87 6.43 -16.23
CA GLU A 375 -9.96 6.00 -14.85
C GLU A 375 -8.94 6.72 -13.95
N ILE A 376 -7.73 7.00 -14.48
CA ILE A 376 -6.61 7.56 -13.72
C ILE A 376 -6.68 9.09 -13.61
N ALA A 377 -7.09 9.81 -14.66
CA ALA A 377 -7.06 11.27 -14.65
C ALA A 377 -7.82 11.93 -13.49
N PRO A 378 -9.01 11.43 -13.06
CA PRO A 378 -9.73 12.02 -11.94
C PRO A 378 -8.99 11.97 -10.61
N VAL A 379 -8.10 10.97 -10.41
CA VAL A 379 -7.35 10.83 -9.15
C VAL A 379 -6.11 11.74 -9.10
N TYR A 380 -5.72 12.36 -10.21
CA TYR A 380 -4.66 13.37 -10.22
C TYR A 380 -5.16 14.82 -10.10
N ARG A 381 -6.46 15.01 -9.78
CA ARG A 381 -7.03 16.34 -9.59
C ARG A 381 -6.33 17.06 -8.44
N TYR A 382 -6.09 18.36 -8.63
CA TYR A 382 -5.53 19.24 -7.62
C TYR A 382 -6.55 19.54 -6.52
N LEU A 383 -6.14 19.44 -5.25
CA LEU A 383 -6.97 19.67 -4.07
C LEU A 383 -6.63 20.95 -3.33
N GLY A 384 -5.43 21.51 -3.53
CA GLY A 384 -4.98 22.66 -2.76
C GLY A 384 -3.53 22.54 -2.32
N LYS A 385 -3.20 23.17 -1.19
CA LYS A 385 -1.87 23.10 -0.59
C LYS A 385 -1.91 22.46 0.79
N ASN A 386 -0.85 21.74 1.10
CA ASN A 386 -0.53 21.29 2.45
C ASN A 386 0.68 22.08 2.95
N ASP A 387 0.56 22.75 4.07
CA ASP A 387 1.56 23.68 4.59
C ASP A 387 2.76 23.00 5.25
N ARG A 388 2.60 21.74 5.67
CA ARG A 388 3.63 20.96 6.33
C ARG A 388 3.42 19.46 6.14
N ARG A 389 4.45 18.67 6.42
CA ARG A 389 4.30 17.22 6.51
C ARG A 389 3.33 16.84 7.64
N ARG A 390 2.41 15.91 7.37
CA ARG A 390 1.46 15.35 8.33
C ARG A 390 1.66 13.86 8.45
N ASP A 391 1.74 13.38 9.68
CA ASP A 391 1.90 11.96 9.97
C ASP A 391 0.58 11.20 10.07
N GLY A 392 0.68 9.88 10.17
CA GLY A 392 -0.48 9.01 10.21
C GLY A 392 -1.41 9.26 11.40
N ASP A 393 -0.88 9.60 12.58
CA ASP A 393 -1.70 9.82 13.78
C ASP A 393 -2.50 11.12 13.69
N GLU A 394 -1.89 12.18 13.13
CA GLU A 394 -2.59 13.42 12.85
C GLU A 394 -3.72 13.20 11.83
N LEU A 395 -3.46 12.41 10.79
CA LEU A 395 -4.46 12.10 9.76
C LEU A 395 -5.58 11.21 10.31
N ARG A 396 -5.27 10.24 11.18
CA ARG A 396 -6.28 9.43 11.88
C ARG A 396 -7.17 10.30 12.77
N GLN A 397 -6.58 11.22 13.53
CA GLN A 397 -7.33 12.14 14.36
C GLN A 397 -8.24 13.06 13.52
N LEU A 398 -7.73 13.59 12.40
CA LEU A 398 -8.52 14.38 11.47
C LEU A 398 -9.70 13.55 10.91
N THR A 399 -9.44 12.31 10.48
CA THR A 399 -10.48 11.42 9.96
C THR A 399 -11.57 11.15 11.00
N ALA A 400 -11.19 10.89 12.25
CA ALA A 400 -12.14 10.73 13.34
C ALA A 400 -13.03 11.97 13.55
N ASN A 401 -12.44 13.16 13.46
CA ASN A 401 -13.17 14.44 13.53
C ASN A 401 -14.15 14.58 12.37
N LEU A 402 -13.69 14.27 11.16
CA LEU A 402 -14.54 14.35 9.95
C LEU A 402 -15.68 13.32 9.97
N TYR A 403 -15.44 12.11 10.47
CA TYR A 403 -16.49 11.11 10.68
C TYR A 403 -17.56 11.57 11.67
N TYR A 404 -17.15 12.21 12.78
CA TYR A 404 -18.12 12.81 13.71
C TYR A 404 -18.98 13.87 13.04
N LEU A 405 -18.38 14.78 12.27
CA LEU A 405 -19.11 15.84 11.56
C LEU A 405 -20.05 15.27 10.52
N ALA A 406 -19.57 14.41 9.65
CA ALA A 406 -20.35 13.79 8.58
C ALA A 406 -21.48 12.92 9.14
N GLY A 407 -21.24 12.17 10.20
CA GLY A 407 -22.27 11.38 10.86
C GLY A 407 -23.34 12.23 11.54
N THR A 408 -22.92 13.32 12.20
CA THR A 408 -23.83 14.26 12.84
C THR A 408 -24.72 14.98 11.80
N GLU A 409 -24.15 15.36 10.66
CA GLU A 409 -24.91 15.95 9.55
C GLU A 409 -25.93 14.96 8.99
N ARG A 410 -25.55 13.68 8.81
CA ARG A 410 -26.37 12.66 8.14
C ARG A 410 -27.43 12.05 9.04
N TRP A 411 -27.12 11.81 10.29
CA TRP A 411 -27.94 11.01 11.21
C TRP A 411 -28.27 11.72 12.53
N GLY A 412 -27.73 12.93 12.78
CA GLY A 412 -27.88 13.63 14.05
C GLY A 412 -29.31 14.11 14.36
N ASP A 413 -30.18 14.20 13.35
CA ASP A 413 -31.60 14.48 13.52
C ASP A 413 -32.37 13.30 14.15
N ARG A 414 -31.87 12.07 14.00
CA ARG A 414 -32.49 10.83 14.48
C ARG A 414 -31.75 10.19 15.65
N TYR A 415 -30.45 10.39 15.73
CA TYR A 415 -29.60 9.76 16.72
C TYR A 415 -28.68 10.77 17.41
N ASN A 416 -28.55 10.65 18.72
CA ASN A 416 -27.57 11.46 19.46
C ASN A 416 -26.17 10.83 19.29
N ILE A 417 -25.45 11.27 18.26
CA ILE A 417 -24.11 10.78 17.95
C ILE A 417 -23.12 11.38 18.94
N VAL A 418 -22.44 10.54 19.70
CA VAL A 418 -21.53 10.97 20.75
C VAL A 418 -20.08 11.08 20.33
N LEU A 419 -19.66 10.30 19.32
CA LEU A 419 -18.32 10.38 18.73
C LEU A 419 -18.29 9.82 17.29
N GLY A 420 -17.28 10.25 16.55
CA GLY A 420 -16.78 9.57 15.36
C GLY A 420 -15.41 8.96 15.66
N GLY A 421 -15.12 7.79 15.14
CA GLY A 421 -13.80 7.22 15.38
C GLY A 421 -13.70 5.71 15.26
N GLY A 422 -12.53 5.21 15.56
CA GLY A 422 -12.19 3.81 15.47
C GLY A 422 -10.70 3.63 15.21
N TYR A 423 -10.32 2.51 14.62
CA TYR A 423 -8.94 2.24 14.18
C TYR A 423 -8.47 3.20 13.10
N MET A 424 -9.38 3.78 12.34
CA MET A 424 -9.10 4.62 11.17
C MET A 424 -8.13 3.95 10.19
N SER A 425 -8.61 3.62 9.02
CA SER A 425 -7.88 2.86 7.98
C SER A 425 -6.77 3.68 7.30
N VAL A 426 -5.85 4.23 8.11
CA VAL A 426 -4.68 4.96 7.64
C VAL A 426 -3.49 4.02 7.60
N ARG A 427 -2.88 3.85 6.43
CA ARG A 427 -1.72 2.98 6.25
C ARG A 427 -0.45 3.66 6.76
N SER A 428 0.23 3.05 7.76
CA SER A 428 1.53 3.48 8.26
C SER A 428 2.64 2.81 7.41
N PRO A 429 3.76 3.48 7.08
CA PRO A 429 4.22 4.80 7.57
C PRO A 429 3.99 5.95 6.57
N TYR A 430 2.89 5.99 5.85
CA TYR A 430 2.66 7.03 4.86
C TYR A 430 2.36 8.39 5.48
N TYR A 431 2.69 9.43 4.72
CA TYR A 431 2.60 10.84 5.12
C TYR A 431 1.99 11.67 4.00
N LEU A 432 1.30 12.75 4.34
CA LEU A 432 1.05 13.83 3.39
C LEU A 432 2.20 14.84 3.48
N PHE A 433 2.91 15.02 2.37
CA PHE A 433 4.04 15.96 2.31
C PHE A 433 3.56 17.40 2.15
N ALA A 434 4.42 18.36 2.51
CA ALA A 434 4.19 19.78 2.27
C ALA A 434 4.28 20.08 0.76
N GLY A 435 3.43 21.02 0.28
CA GLY A 435 3.43 21.44 -1.12
C GLY A 435 2.04 21.38 -1.74
N ASP A 436 2.01 21.29 -3.05
CA ASP A 436 0.76 21.07 -3.80
C ASP A 436 0.23 19.67 -3.51
N LEU A 437 -1.07 19.59 -3.25
CA LEU A 437 -1.75 18.36 -2.89
C LEU A 437 -2.72 17.95 -3.98
N LYS A 438 -2.64 16.69 -4.38
CA LYS A 438 -3.56 16.04 -5.33
C LYS A 438 -4.31 14.91 -4.63
N TYR A 439 -5.42 14.48 -5.21
CA TYR A 439 -6.16 13.32 -4.69
C TYR A 439 -5.30 12.05 -4.67
N SER A 440 -4.39 11.89 -5.64
CA SER A 440 -3.41 10.81 -5.72
C SER A 440 -2.49 10.71 -4.49
N ASP A 441 -2.22 11.82 -3.81
CA ASP A 441 -1.37 11.83 -2.61
C ASP A 441 -2.11 11.27 -1.38
N ILE A 442 -3.45 11.26 -1.43
CA ILE A 442 -4.30 10.70 -0.36
C ILE A 442 -4.41 9.17 -0.47
N TYR A 443 -4.35 8.60 -1.67
CA TYR A 443 -4.51 7.16 -1.89
C TYR A 443 -3.54 6.29 -1.09
N PRO A 444 -2.21 6.54 -1.07
CA PRO A 444 -1.29 5.72 -0.29
C PRO A 444 -1.56 5.76 1.22
N VAL A 445 -2.14 6.86 1.68
CA VAL A 445 -2.47 7.08 3.10
C VAL A 445 -3.80 6.41 3.47
N PHE A 446 -4.81 6.49 2.59
CA PHE A 446 -6.14 5.91 2.75
C PHE A 446 -6.46 4.95 1.59
N PRO A 447 -5.75 3.82 1.48
CA PRO A 447 -5.85 2.95 0.31
C PRO A 447 -7.14 2.13 0.28
N PHE A 448 -7.84 1.98 1.40
CA PHE A 448 -8.97 1.08 1.55
C PHE A 448 -10.30 1.76 1.24
N ASP A 449 -11.19 1.00 0.61
CA ASP A 449 -12.56 1.41 0.35
C ASP A 449 -13.45 0.99 1.53
N ASN A 450 -13.73 1.96 2.43
CA ASN A 450 -14.55 1.75 3.61
C ASN A 450 -15.75 2.69 3.62
N ALA A 451 -16.95 2.12 3.76
CA ALA A 451 -18.16 2.88 3.93
C ALA A 451 -18.26 3.45 5.35
N LEU A 452 -18.90 4.61 5.48
CA LEU A 452 -19.25 5.19 6.77
C LEU A 452 -20.43 4.44 7.38
N VAL A 453 -20.34 4.06 8.65
CA VAL A 453 -21.41 3.33 9.35
C VAL A 453 -21.79 4.00 10.66
N LEU A 454 -23.10 4.03 10.93
CA LEU A 454 -23.67 4.36 12.23
C LEU A 454 -23.79 3.07 13.05
N CYS A 455 -23.19 3.04 14.22
CA CYS A 455 -23.24 1.90 15.13
C CYS A 455 -23.85 2.28 16.48
N SER A 456 -24.52 1.30 17.11
CA SER A 456 -24.85 1.35 18.53
C SER A 456 -23.81 0.58 19.35
N VAL A 457 -23.57 1.06 20.56
CA VAL A 457 -22.60 0.48 21.51
C VAL A 457 -23.10 0.64 22.94
N GLU A 458 -22.93 -0.40 23.78
CA GLU A 458 -23.21 -0.27 25.21
C GLU A 458 -22.14 0.58 25.91
N GLY A 459 -22.55 1.37 26.92
CA GLY A 459 -21.69 2.33 27.60
C GLY A 459 -20.43 1.72 28.21
N ARG A 460 -20.53 0.49 28.76
CA ARG A 460 -19.36 -0.23 29.30
C ARG A 460 -18.26 -0.45 28.24
N TYR A 461 -18.66 -0.77 26.99
CA TYR A 461 -17.70 -0.96 25.89
C TYR A 461 -17.24 0.38 25.31
N LEU A 462 -18.13 1.36 25.23
CA LEU A 462 -17.75 2.73 24.84
C LEU A 462 -16.67 3.27 25.81
N ARG A 463 -16.83 3.09 27.13
CA ARG A 463 -15.84 3.47 28.11
C ARG A 463 -14.53 2.71 27.92
N SER A 464 -14.58 1.38 27.95
CA SER A 464 -13.37 0.55 27.96
C SER A 464 -12.59 0.61 26.67
N GLN A 465 -13.24 0.72 25.50
CA GLN A 465 -12.57 0.68 24.20
C GLN A 465 -12.17 2.06 23.68
N PHE A 466 -12.96 3.10 23.98
CA PHE A 466 -12.73 4.42 23.38
C PHE A 466 -12.18 5.45 24.35
N PHE A 467 -12.42 5.33 25.67
CA PHE A 467 -12.05 6.38 26.62
C PHE A 467 -11.04 5.95 27.71
N GLU A 468 -10.98 4.69 28.11
CA GLU A 468 -10.13 4.19 29.21
C GLU A 468 -8.96 3.31 28.71
N THR A 469 -8.99 2.91 27.45
CA THR A 469 -7.96 2.03 26.91
C THR A 469 -6.61 2.73 26.80
N SER A 470 -5.54 2.01 27.13
CA SER A 470 -4.17 2.36 26.75
C SER A 470 -3.88 2.05 25.27
N ASN A 471 -4.89 1.60 24.52
CA ASN A 471 -4.78 1.29 23.12
C ASN A 471 -4.65 2.58 22.31
N THR A 472 -3.44 2.92 21.91
CA THR A 472 -3.09 4.09 21.13
C THR A 472 -3.59 4.02 19.68
N ASN A 473 -4.23 2.90 19.29
CA ASN A 473 -4.71 2.70 17.92
C ASN A 473 -6.13 3.23 17.67
N TYR A 474 -6.85 3.66 18.74
CA TYR A 474 -8.17 4.27 18.60
C TYR A 474 -8.08 5.78 18.57
N PHE A 475 -8.65 6.38 17.55
CA PHE A 475 -8.77 7.83 17.38
C PHE A 475 -10.24 8.21 17.46
N ILE A 476 -10.55 9.28 18.18
CA ILE A 476 -11.91 9.73 18.44
C ILE A 476 -12.06 11.23 18.18
N GLY A 477 -13.09 11.58 17.40
CA GLY A 477 -13.56 12.95 17.22
C GLY A 477 -14.91 13.11 17.90
N TYR A 478 -15.07 14.15 18.74
CA TYR A 478 -16.33 14.43 19.41
C TYR A 478 -16.47 15.92 19.74
N GLY A 479 -17.70 16.43 19.72
CA GLY A 479 -18.01 17.78 20.14
C GLY A 479 -18.29 17.89 21.63
N GLN A 480 -18.82 19.03 22.06
CA GLN A 480 -19.12 19.33 23.47
C GLN A 480 -20.01 18.25 24.15
N TYR A 481 -20.98 17.71 23.42
CA TYR A 481 -21.85 16.65 23.96
C TYR A 481 -21.10 15.33 24.16
N GLY A 482 -20.14 15.01 23.31
CA GLY A 482 -19.30 13.85 23.46
C GLY A 482 -18.35 13.95 24.66
N GLU A 483 -17.86 15.15 24.99
CA GLU A 483 -17.07 15.36 26.21
C GLU A 483 -17.90 15.07 27.48
N SER A 484 -19.17 15.47 27.51
CA SER A 484 -20.04 15.15 28.65
C SER A 484 -20.31 13.65 28.78
N VAL A 485 -20.39 12.92 27.67
CA VAL A 485 -20.50 11.45 27.66
C VAL A 485 -19.22 10.83 28.24
N ARG A 486 -18.03 11.28 27.82
CA ARG A 486 -16.75 10.80 28.33
C ARG A 486 -16.65 10.87 29.86
N THR A 487 -17.20 11.93 30.47
CA THR A 487 -17.15 12.15 31.92
C THR A 487 -18.28 11.46 32.70
N SER A 488 -19.35 11.02 32.03
CA SER A 488 -20.57 10.48 32.66
C SER A 488 -21.18 9.30 31.90
N ILE A 489 -20.34 8.35 31.40
CA ILE A 489 -20.84 7.15 30.71
C ILE A 489 -21.60 6.27 31.72
N ASP A 490 -22.85 5.94 31.36
CA ASP A 490 -23.66 4.90 32.01
C ASP A 490 -23.41 3.56 31.31
N ASP A 491 -22.86 2.59 32.01
CA ASP A 491 -22.48 1.30 31.46
C ASP A 491 -23.62 0.51 30.83
N ASN A 492 -24.86 0.76 31.28
CA ASN A 492 -26.05 0.06 30.82
C ASN A 492 -26.84 0.82 29.75
N ARG A 493 -26.38 2.01 29.38
CA ARG A 493 -27.02 2.83 28.34
C ARG A 493 -26.41 2.53 26.98
N THR A 494 -27.25 2.53 25.93
CA THR A 494 -26.80 2.47 24.55
C THR A 494 -26.45 3.87 24.04
N TYR A 495 -25.32 3.96 23.34
CA TYR A 495 -24.81 5.16 22.70
C TYR A 495 -24.67 4.92 21.19
N TYR A 496 -24.66 6.01 20.42
CA TYR A 496 -24.50 5.96 18.97
C TYR A 496 -23.16 6.60 18.58
N ILE A 497 -22.42 5.90 17.73
CA ILE A 497 -21.11 6.33 17.24
C ILE A 497 -21.06 6.16 15.72
N VAL A 498 -20.17 6.90 15.07
CA VAL A 498 -19.92 6.79 13.64
C VAL A 498 -18.51 6.29 13.40
N THR A 499 -18.37 5.28 12.57
CA THR A 499 -17.09 4.67 12.23
C THR A 499 -17.08 4.23 10.76
N ASP A 500 -16.08 3.48 10.33
CA ASP A 500 -16.05 2.84 9.01
C ASP A 500 -16.31 1.32 9.10
N THR A 501 -16.53 0.70 7.93
CA THR A 501 -16.81 -0.74 7.83
C THR A 501 -15.68 -1.61 8.34
N TYR A 502 -14.42 -1.19 8.21
CA TYR A 502 -13.27 -1.92 8.76
C TYR A 502 -13.29 -1.88 10.29
N SER A 503 -13.38 -0.68 10.86
CA SER A 503 -13.38 -0.49 12.32
C SER A 503 -14.59 -1.16 12.98
N SER A 504 -15.78 -1.14 12.34
CA SER A 504 -16.97 -1.81 12.86
C SER A 504 -16.83 -3.33 12.85
N THR A 505 -16.22 -3.90 11.82
CA THR A 505 -15.95 -5.33 11.71
C THR A 505 -14.94 -5.80 12.76
N TYR A 506 -13.89 -5.01 12.99
CA TYR A 506 -12.87 -5.35 13.99
C TYR A 506 -13.43 -5.34 15.42
N ALA A 507 -14.40 -4.45 15.69
CA ALA A 507 -15.11 -4.34 16.96
C ALA A 507 -16.47 -5.05 16.96
N GLN A 508 -16.74 -5.97 16.02
CA GLN A 508 -18.05 -6.58 15.77
C GLN A 508 -18.73 -7.22 16.99
N ASN A 509 -17.97 -7.64 18.01
CA ASN A 509 -18.53 -8.19 19.25
C ASN A 509 -19.16 -7.11 20.17
N HIS A 510 -18.95 -5.82 19.88
CA HIS A 510 -19.34 -4.72 20.72
C HIS A 510 -20.11 -3.61 19.99
N LEU A 511 -19.95 -3.53 18.66
CA LEU A 511 -20.64 -2.58 17.80
C LEU A 511 -21.75 -3.30 17.04
N THR A 512 -22.94 -2.70 17.02
CA THR A 512 -24.05 -3.15 16.17
C THR A 512 -24.30 -2.09 15.12
N GLU A 513 -24.10 -2.43 13.84
CA GLU A 513 -24.40 -1.56 12.72
C GLU A 513 -25.90 -1.27 12.66
N ILE A 514 -26.27 0.00 12.57
CA ILE A 514 -27.66 0.50 12.49
C ILE A 514 -27.97 0.96 11.06
N GLU A 515 -27.08 1.78 10.49
CA GLU A 515 -27.21 2.30 9.14
C GLU A 515 -25.83 2.43 8.50
N ARG A 516 -25.79 2.32 7.17
CA ARG A 516 -24.59 2.45 6.36
C ARG A 516 -24.78 3.53 5.29
N TYR A 517 -23.73 4.25 5.01
CA TYR A 517 -23.62 5.09 3.82
C TYR A 517 -22.74 4.37 2.80
N ASP A 518 -23.34 3.85 1.74
CA ASP A 518 -22.70 2.91 0.80
C ASP A 518 -21.62 3.54 -0.11
N ASN A 519 -21.24 4.80 0.08
CA ASN A 519 -20.09 5.36 -0.61
C ASN A 519 -18.79 4.85 0.06
N VAL A 520 -18.15 3.89 -0.57
CA VAL A 520 -16.93 3.24 -0.06
C VAL A 520 -15.67 4.10 -0.14
N THR A 521 -15.67 5.18 -0.95
CA THR A 521 -14.55 6.12 -1.03
C THR A 521 -14.66 7.25 -0.01
N PHE A 522 -15.73 7.27 0.77
CA PHE A 522 -16.16 8.42 1.58
C PHE A 522 -15.07 8.93 2.55
N GLY A 523 -14.29 8.04 3.16
CA GLY A 523 -13.20 8.45 4.05
C GLY A 523 -12.13 9.29 3.34
N ARG A 524 -11.73 8.90 2.13
CA ARG A 524 -10.80 9.66 1.28
C ARG A 524 -11.41 10.97 0.81
N ASP A 525 -12.67 10.91 0.39
CA ASP A 525 -13.39 12.08 -0.12
C ASP A 525 -13.51 13.15 0.96
N LEU A 526 -13.80 12.80 2.21
CA LEU A 526 -13.82 13.75 3.32
C LEU A 526 -12.48 14.46 3.52
N ILE A 527 -11.36 13.74 3.39
CA ILE A 527 -10.02 14.35 3.47
C ILE A 527 -9.77 15.24 2.25
N ALA A 528 -10.19 14.82 1.05
CA ALA A 528 -10.08 15.61 -0.16
C ALA A 528 -10.90 16.91 -0.08
N ASP A 529 -12.15 16.82 0.34
CA ASP A 529 -13.03 17.96 0.54
C ASP A 529 -12.48 18.95 1.57
N TYR A 530 -11.90 18.41 2.66
CA TYR A 530 -11.20 19.21 3.67
C TYR A 530 -10.00 19.94 3.09
N ALA A 531 -9.21 19.29 2.23
CA ALA A 531 -8.07 19.89 1.54
C ALA A 531 -8.51 20.98 0.55
N GLU A 532 -9.51 20.70 -0.29
CA GLU A 532 -10.08 21.66 -1.26
C GLU A 532 -10.66 22.90 -0.59
N ALA A 533 -11.23 22.74 0.59
CA ALA A 533 -11.68 23.87 1.42
C ALA A 533 -10.54 24.65 2.10
N GLY A 534 -9.28 24.23 1.91
CA GLY A 534 -8.10 24.87 2.50
C GLY A 534 -7.81 24.47 3.95
N GLY A 535 -8.30 23.30 4.38
CA GLY A 535 -8.12 22.80 5.75
C GLY A 535 -6.67 22.48 6.13
N PHE A 536 -5.81 22.19 5.13
CA PHE A 536 -4.39 21.93 5.34
C PHE A 536 -3.48 23.16 5.24
N THR A 537 -4.03 24.35 5.08
CA THR A 537 -3.26 25.59 5.08
C THR A 537 -3.50 26.36 6.38
N TYR A 538 -2.45 26.52 7.17
CA TYR A 538 -2.47 27.34 8.40
C TYR A 538 -1.91 28.76 8.18
N THR A 539 -1.42 29.05 6.99
CA THR A 539 -0.95 30.38 6.64
C THR A 539 -2.11 31.35 6.63
N PRO A 540 -1.96 32.54 7.23
CA PRO A 540 -2.96 33.60 7.11
C PRO A 540 -3.21 33.89 5.63
N THR A 541 -4.43 33.74 5.18
CA THR A 541 -4.84 34.11 3.82
C THR A 541 -5.33 35.55 3.85
N GLY A 542 -4.39 36.46 3.68
CA GLY A 542 -4.71 37.86 3.44
C GLY A 542 -5.04 38.13 1.97
N GLY A 543 -5.74 39.20 1.68
CA GLY A 543 -6.11 39.56 0.32
C GLY A 543 -6.83 40.90 0.22
N VAL A 544 -7.29 41.22 -0.97
CA VAL A 544 -8.20 42.32 -1.21
C VAL A 544 -9.62 41.83 -0.98
N TYR A 545 -10.29 42.37 0.02
CA TYR A 545 -11.63 41.97 0.43
C TYR A 545 -12.66 42.88 -0.25
N GLU A 546 -13.15 42.51 -1.43
CA GLU A 546 -14.12 43.33 -2.19
C GLU A 546 -15.56 43.20 -1.64
N SER A 547 -15.89 42.04 -1.06
CA SER A 547 -17.19 41.84 -0.37
C SER A 547 -17.07 40.71 0.67
N PHE A 548 -17.59 40.94 1.87
CA PHE A 548 -17.63 39.94 2.93
C PHE A 548 -18.90 40.11 3.78
N THR A 549 -19.32 39.03 4.41
CA THR A 549 -20.42 39.04 5.36
C THR A 549 -19.90 38.81 6.77
N VAL A 550 -20.11 39.80 7.64
CA VAL A 550 -19.75 39.69 9.06
C VAL A 550 -20.67 38.69 9.76
N THR A 551 -20.07 37.70 10.42
CA THR A 551 -20.83 36.73 11.23
C THR A 551 -20.84 37.20 12.68
N PRO A 552 -21.98 37.29 13.35
CA PRO A 552 -22.07 37.60 14.79
C PRO A 552 -21.32 36.57 15.63
N ILE A 553 -20.59 37.03 16.66
CA ILE A 553 -19.74 36.18 17.50
C ILE A 553 -20.57 35.13 18.24
N ASP A 554 -21.74 35.47 18.73
CA ASP A 554 -22.66 34.53 19.40
C ASP A 554 -23.00 33.31 18.53
N ARG A 555 -23.21 33.51 17.21
CA ARG A 555 -23.46 32.43 16.26
C ARG A 555 -22.21 31.57 16.04
N LEU A 556 -21.03 32.19 16.00
CA LEU A 556 -19.75 31.46 15.88
C LEU A 556 -19.47 30.62 17.13
N LEU A 557 -19.81 31.11 18.32
CA LEU A 557 -19.68 30.35 19.55
C LEU A 557 -20.56 29.09 19.55
N ILE A 558 -21.80 29.20 19.09
CA ILE A 558 -22.73 28.07 18.93
C ILE A 558 -22.16 27.07 17.91
N ARG A 559 -21.69 27.56 16.76
CA ARG A 559 -21.09 26.73 15.73
C ARG A 559 -19.82 26.03 16.24
N CYS A 560 -18.95 26.76 16.93
CA CYS A 560 -17.72 26.19 17.48
C CYS A 560 -17.99 25.05 18.45
N ALA A 561 -19.05 25.17 19.28
CA ALA A 561 -19.45 24.10 20.21
C ALA A 561 -19.89 22.81 19.52
N SER A 562 -20.25 22.85 18.23
CA SER A 562 -20.58 21.68 17.42
C SER A 562 -19.38 21.07 16.70
N LEU A 563 -18.23 21.76 16.67
CA LEU A 563 -17.00 21.25 16.05
C LEU A 563 -16.32 20.24 16.98
N PRO A 564 -15.60 19.25 16.41
CA PRO A 564 -14.74 18.39 17.20
C PRO A 564 -13.63 19.19 17.91
N LEU A 565 -13.24 18.75 19.10
CA LEU A 565 -12.15 19.36 19.86
C LEU A 565 -10.83 19.23 19.09
N GLY A 566 -10.11 20.35 18.98
CA GLY A 566 -8.86 20.43 18.22
C GLY A 566 -9.05 20.52 16.70
N TYR A 567 -10.30 20.69 16.24
CA TYR A 567 -10.61 20.83 14.82
C TYR A 567 -10.61 22.29 14.40
N ILE A 568 -9.92 22.60 13.30
CA ILE A 568 -9.92 23.92 12.67
C ILE A 568 -10.89 23.86 11.49
N ALA A 569 -11.94 24.67 11.53
CA ALA A 569 -12.87 24.78 10.41
C ALA A 569 -12.13 25.34 9.18
N PRO A 570 -12.24 24.71 8.01
CA PRO A 570 -11.44 25.10 6.84
C PRO A 570 -11.85 26.45 6.25
N GLU A 571 -13.11 26.82 6.39
CA GLU A 571 -13.64 28.05 5.84
C GLU A 571 -13.23 29.31 6.61
N GLN A 572 -13.04 30.40 5.88
CA GLN A 572 -12.81 31.73 6.44
C GLN A 572 -14.10 32.31 7.02
N VAL A 573 -14.00 32.88 8.22
CA VAL A 573 -15.09 33.66 8.84
C VAL A 573 -14.67 35.12 8.97
N TYR A 574 -15.63 36.05 8.90
CA TYR A 574 -15.42 37.46 9.09
C TYR A 574 -16.16 37.91 10.35
N ILE A 575 -15.46 38.53 11.27
CA ILE A 575 -16.03 39.08 12.49
C ILE A 575 -15.69 40.54 12.64
N ARG A 576 -16.56 41.31 13.29
CA ARG A 576 -16.37 42.71 13.64
C ARG A 576 -16.67 42.89 15.11
N GLY A 577 -15.80 43.63 15.80
CA GLY A 577 -16.04 43.93 17.20
C GLY A 577 -14.97 44.85 17.76
N ARG A 578 -15.15 45.25 19.04
CA ARG A 578 -14.21 46.09 19.79
C ARG A 578 -13.17 45.23 20.50
N ILE A 579 -11.93 45.59 20.42
CA ILE A 579 -10.84 44.96 21.17
C ILE A 579 -11.01 45.28 22.66
N VAL A 580 -11.23 44.24 23.48
CA VAL A 580 -11.39 44.40 24.93
C VAL A 580 -10.12 44.09 25.70
N SER A 581 -9.24 43.27 25.16
CA SER A 581 -7.93 42.99 25.75
C SER A 581 -6.90 42.55 24.70
N VAL A 582 -5.62 42.78 24.95
CA VAL A 582 -4.49 42.26 24.19
C VAL A 582 -3.63 41.40 25.11
N ALA A 583 -3.59 40.11 24.91
CA ALA A 583 -2.85 39.15 25.74
C ALA A 583 -1.38 39.01 25.30
N SER A 584 -1.09 39.24 24.01
CA SER A 584 0.28 39.19 23.46
C SER A 584 0.48 40.31 22.45
N THR A 585 1.40 41.20 22.73
CA THR A 585 1.77 42.27 21.79
C THR A 585 2.72 41.81 20.68
N SER A 586 3.35 40.64 20.85
CA SER A 586 4.22 40.07 19.81
C SER A 586 3.41 39.37 18.72
N TYR A 587 2.38 38.64 19.09
CA TYR A 587 1.58 37.84 18.17
C TYR A 587 0.22 38.44 17.86
N GLY A 588 -0.23 39.45 18.62
CA GLY A 588 -1.56 40.05 18.48
C GLY A 588 -2.69 39.14 19.02
N ASN A 589 -2.37 38.31 20.02
CA ASN A 589 -3.40 37.56 20.70
C ASN A 589 -4.29 38.50 21.50
N MET A 590 -5.59 38.47 21.25
CA MET A 590 -6.53 39.46 21.82
C MET A 590 -7.93 38.89 21.96
N THR A 591 -8.78 39.58 22.73
CA THR A 591 -10.21 39.30 22.82
C THR A 591 -11.00 40.42 22.15
N ILE A 592 -11.95 40.04 21.33
CA ILE A 592 -12.85 40.96 20.62
C ILE A 592 -14.27 40.71 21.11
N ARG A 593 -15.04 41.80 21.35
CA ARG A 593 -16.46 41.78 21.72
C ARG A 593 -17.28 42.44 20.62
N ASP A 594 -18.35 41.81 20.15
CA ASP A 594 -19.29 42.40 19.18
C ASP A 594 -20.46 43.13 19.83
N ASP A 595 -21.37 43.63 19.01
CA ASP A 595 -22.55 44.37 19.47
C ASP A 595 -23.55 43.48 20.24
N SER A 596 -23.49 42.16 20.13
CA SER A 596 -24.29 41.22 20.93
C SER A 596 -23.79 41.11 22.37
N GLY A 597 -22.58 41.61 22.64
CA GLY A 597 -21.86 41.46 23.88
C GLY A 597 -21.08 40.13 23.99
N ALA A 598 -21.11 39.27 22.95
CA ALA A 598 -20.36 38.06 22.89
C ALA A 598 -18.87 38.33 22.63
N GLU A 599 -17.99 37.50 23.22
CA GLU A 599 -16.55 37.61 23.10
C GLU A 599 -15.95 36.37 22.46
N ILE A 600 -14.88 36.58 21.66
CA ILE A 600 -14.08 35.51 21.07
C ILE A 600 -12.61 35.82 21.18
N TYR A 601 -11.79 34.80 21.42
CA TYR A 601 -10.33 34.93 21.46
C TYR A 601 -9.74 34.81 20.07
N ILE A 602 -8.74 35.66 19.77
CA ILE A 602 -7.99 35.67 18.52
C ILE A 602 -6.59 35.16 18.82
N TYR A 603 -6.21 34.08 18.16
CA TYR A 603 -4.87 33.47 18.26
C TYR A 603 -4.03 33.86 17.04
N GLY A 604 -3.26 34.94 17.19
CA GLY A 604 -2.43 35.51 16.14
C GLY A 604 -3.18 36.48 15.22
N LEU A 605 -2.74 37.73 15.17
CA LEU A 605 -3.25 38.76 14.24
C LEU A 605 -2.15 39.18 13.28
N TYR A 606 -2.49 39.35 12.00
CA TYR A 606 -1.60 39.64 10.90
C TYR A 606 -2.08 40.85 10.10
N SER A 607 -1.17 41.40 9.27
CA SER A 607 -1.51 42.41 8.26
C SER A 607 -2.62 41.95 7.32
N ALA A 608 -3.21 42.86 6.56
CA ALA A 608 -4.30 42.54 5.63
C ALA A 608 -3.89 41.54 4.56
N ASP A 609 -2.65 41.51 4.14
CA ASP A 609 -2.09 40.52 3.21
C ASP A 609 -1.57 39.24 3.87
N GLY A 610 -1.69 39.12 5.20
CA GLY A 610 -1.25 37.97 5.96
C GLY A 610 0.27 37.79 6.12
N SER A 611 1.07 38.73 5.59
CA SER A 611 2.54 38.59 5.53
C SER A 611 3.25 38.98 6.82
N THR A 612 2.69 39.91 7.60
CA THR A 612 3.34 40.51 8.76
C THR A 612 2.53 40.26 10.04
N VAL A 613 3.16 39.63 11.04
CA VAL A 613 2.54 39.42 12.35
C VAL A 613 2.39 40.78 13.10
N TYR A 614 1.36 40.88 13.92
CA TYR A 614 0.95 42.08 14.67
C TYR A 614 2.11 42.82 15.33
N GLY A 615 3.00 42.14 16.05
CA GLY A 615 4.12 42.76 16.75
C GLY A 615 5.17 43.39 15.84
N SER A 616 5.20 43.04 14.56
CA SER A 616 6.08 43.59 13.53
C SER A 616 5.42 44.65 12.67
N LEU A 617 4.13 44.94 12.86
CA LEU A 617 3.44 46.03 12.19
C LEU A 617 3.97 47.37 12.72
N PRO A 618 3.95 48.46 11.92
CA PRO A 618 4.17 49.81 12.42
C PRO A 618 3.19 50.15 13.56
N GLU A 619 3.61 50.88 14.57
CA GLU A 619 2.79 51.17 15.77
C GLU A 619 1.47 51.86 15.41
N GLU A 620 1.50 52.79 14.44
CA GLU A 620 0.34 53.49 13.92
C GLU A 620 -0.66 52.56 13.20
N SER A 621 -0.21 51.39 12.72
CA SER A 621 -1.00 50.37 12.00
C SER A 621 -1.48 49.24 12.90
N ARG A 622 -1.20 49.29 14.21
CA ARG A 622 -1.63 48.28 15.19
C ARG A 622 -2.97 48.69 15.81
N PRO A 623 -4.01 47.90 15.62
CA PRO A 623 -5.25 48.08 16.40
C PRO A 623 -4.95 47.89 17.91
N ALA A 624 -5.53 48.71 18.77
CA ALA A 624 -5.32 48.71 20.22
C ALA A 624 -6.63 48.46 20.99
N VAL A 625 -6.53 48.25 22.31
CA VAL A 625 -7.71 48.14 23.19
C VAL A 625 -8.59 49.37 23.03
N GLY A 626 -9.86 49.15 22.71
CA GLY A 626 -10.85 50.19 22.46
C GLY A 626 -11.13 50.41 20.97
N ASP A 627 -10.24 50.03 20.07
CA ASP A 627 -10.50 50.16 18.63
C ASP A 627 -11.54 49.10 18.17
N THR A 628 -12.26 49.43 17.12
CA THR A 628 -13.15 48.49 16.42
C THR A 628 -12.42 47.90 15.23
N VAL A 629 -12.35 46.57 15.16
CA VAL A 629 -11.65 45.84 14.11
C VAL A 629 -12.57 44.89 13.41
N THR A 630 -12.45 44.82 12.07
CA THR A 630 -12.98 43.70 11.27
C THR A 630 -11.80 42.83 10.89
N ILE A 631 -11.92 41.53 11.19
CA ILE A 631 -10.88 40.54 10.90
C ILE A 631 -11.48 39.33 10.19
N THR A 632 -10.62 38.60 9.49
CA THR A 632 -10.94 37.31 8.92
C THR A 632 -9.96 36.25 9.42
N GLY A 633 -10.43 35.01 9.62
CA GLY A 633 -9.61 33.91 10.09
C GLY A 633 -10.41 32.62 10.15
N LYS A 634 -9.79 31.56 10.65
CA LYS A 634 -10.42 30.23 10.77
C LYS A 634 -10.90 29.98 12.19
N LEU A 635 -12.12 29.41 12.31
CA LEU A 635 -12.68 29.04 13.60
C LEU A 635 -12.01 27.78 14.13
N TYR A 636 -11.59 27.80 15.39
CA TYR A 636 -10.88 26.71 16.05
C TYR A 636 -11.49 26.43 17.43
N TYR A 637 -11.73 25.15 17.72
CA TYR A 637 -12.22 24.73 19.02
C TYR A 637 -11.08 24.18 19.86
N TYR A 638 -10.37 25.06 20.54
CA TYR A 638 -9.15 24.79 21.29
C TYR A 638 -9.41 24.21 22.68
N ARG A 639 -8.55 23.28 23.11
CA ARG A 639 -8.46 22.82 24.50
C ARG A 639 -7.00 22.53 24.87
N SER A 640 -6.52 23.15 25.93
CA SER A 640 -5.12 23.03 26.40
C SER A 640 -4.78 21.70 27.09
N GLY A 641 -5.79 20.87 27.44
CA GLY A 641 -5.57 19.59 28.12
C GLY A 641 -6.87 18.88 28.49
N VAL A 642 -6.75 17.61 28.87
CA VAL A 642 -7.89 16.81 29.32
C VAL A 642 -8.51 17.41 30.59
N GLY A 643 -9.84 17.62 30.59
CA GLY A 643 -10.58 18.22 31.71
C GLY A 643 -10.55 19.76 31.75
N MET A 644 -9.85 20.44 30.82
CA MET A 644 -9.91 21.89 30.67
C MET A 644 -11.12 22.30 29.84
N THR A 645 -11.71 23.45 30.15
CA THR A 645 -12.84 24.00 29.37
C THR A 645 -12.36 24.36 27.97
N PRO A 646 -13.00 23.87 26.91
CA PRO A 646 -12.68 24.27 25.54
C PRO A 646 -12.95 25.75 25.31
N THR A 647 -12.10 26.39 24.54
CA THR A 647 -12.17 27.82 24.20
C THR A 647 -12.37 27.98 22.69
N PRO A 648 -13.45 28.61 22.22
CA PRO A 648 -13.59 29.04 20.84
C PRO A 648 -12.57 30.13 20.49
N GLU A 649 -11.85 29.94 19.41
CA GLU A 649 -10.81 30.87 18.95
C GLU A 649 -10.93 31.14 17.46
N ILE A 650 -10.45 32.30 17.02
CA ILE A 650 -10.12 32.55 15.61
C ILE A 650 -8.61 32.46 15.45
N MET A 651 -8.16 31.54 14.61
CA MET A 651 -6.74 31.34 14.33
C MET A 651 -6.28 32.14 13.11
N HIS A 652 -5.05 32.65 13.20
CA HIS A 652 -4.33 33.29 12.10
C HIS A 652 -5.15 34.38 11.41
N ALA A 653 -5.74 35.25 12.22
CA ALA A 653 -6.61 36.30 11.73
C ALA A 653 -5.83 37.38 10.98
N CYS A 654 -6.40 37.85 9.87
CA CYS A 654 -5.89 39.02 9.14
C CYS A 654 -6.80 40.22 9.38
N ILE A 655 -6.18 41.42 9.47
CA ILE A 655 -6.91 42.68 9.58
C ILE A 655 -7.57 42.97 8.23
N VAL A 656 -8.88 43.10 8.21
CA VAL A 656 -9.63 43.56 7.03
C VAL A 656 -9.71 45.08 7.05
N GLU A 657 -10.18 45.64 8.15
CA GLU A 657 -10.26 47.10 8.42
C GLU A 657 -10.30 47.37 9.92
N TYR A 658 -9.94 48.56 10.35
CA TYR A 658 -10.15 48.98 11.73
C TYR A 658 -10.35 50.50 11.85
N THR A 659 -11.03 50.91 12.92
CA THR A 659 -11.24 52.31 13.28
C THR A 659 -10.81 52.52 14.72
N LYS A 660 -10.00 53.58 14.92
CA LYS A 660 -9.52 54.04 16.24
C LYS A 660 -10.62 54.71 17.01
#